data_eb8480270e5f1fb68f249699ae2ce7d7
#
_entry.id   eb8480270e5f1fb68f249699ae2ce7d7
#
_cell.length_a   1.000
_cell.length_b   1.000
_cell.length_c   1.000
_cell.angle_alpha   90.00
_cell.angle_beta   90.00
_cell.angle_gamma   90.00
#
_symmetry.space_group_name_H-M   'P 1'
#
loop_
_entity.id
_entity.type
_entity.pdbx_description
1 polymer ?
#
loop_
_entity_poly.entity_id
_entity_poly.type
_entity_poly.pdbx_seq_one_letter_code
_entity_poly.pdbx_strand_id
1 'polypeptide(L)'
;MTIEEIFAVIYSSVNGGNIRRTAAEYSQFPLKLGFSSYGRGIDFIAGRYREMGLDAEVIKFPADGKTVYSDRRFPLAWDVDEAWAECDGERIADYQECTYCVVPFSADSGGICEVSLLPIEDLPASGSLEGYGALITHYPTYLEVRKLIARNCKAFFTAVDTEPVHPSLLNSRRWFNDLFGAGQIDVRDKCCCGFSLTPVIAGKLLERCRASGARKVRFLLKSRTFEGTAPAVTAVIPGKSDRCFFITSHGYEPHGTNNLSGIATALEIASVMKNLIDSGKLPQPEYSIRFFHGLENFSLYAWGMANREKMKNAVGGVSIDSFGRLDAEGFREKFVLRRSLNVHPSSQHALAAKSLDLVCQVSGISYEVREASKNNEDLMQDPIFGPPWNLLYGSLWEEPRETYPRCYFYHSSIDTADKLSPAALKAAGVFAAVLAYSSCAGKEILTTDMARLSCEDWKEIFRNKCLEALKLKSTDMESRMLRCMRLAAWRDISLKSAATAINDNAVLKELSAYANRQTDAVFQLLCGGDPPPFRSEEHKEVVERIMPGPIGLGTISEELRDLAEEALGYRINEYWCFDDSGTNYYHFDGRKTVFEVAKTVWATRPYGEEESLKLFENELELYSRLADVVVKAGLAVYKENKGVSKAVFKEALAALGLKSGDTVMVHSSYKSFGGFENGVPGVIEALQETVGASGVLAMPAFTDCCDGGTAGVYDKAATPVESWVGIIPEIFRQTPGVVRSAHPTHSVCAWGEKAGEFLSQQDPYDCFAPDGPWARLADGGKILFLGEAVGGNTFLHACECWYNSYLESIEAEVDGRMVTISNYPGGCRGGWYNLWRNAPYFLKLREMGIVREARAGAAVLTCFEGRELAAAMKEIFKQDPAILLHKSGCRECAKFRSQIK
;
A
#
# COMPACT_ATOMS: atom_id res chain seq x y z
N MET A 1 27.37 -26.61 19.63
CA MET A 1 28.12 -25.34 19.42
C MET A 1 27.25 -24.18 19.90
N THR A 2 27.85 -23.20 20.54
CA THR A 2 27.16 -21.92 20.83
C THR A 2 27.12 -21.01 19.59
N ILE A 3 26.35 -19.93 19.63
CA ILE A 3 26.35 -18.93 18.55
C ILE A 3 27.75 -18.31 18.38
N GLU A 4 28.45 -18.07 19.47
CA GLU A 4 29.83 -17.52 19.49
C GLU A 4 30.85 -18.45 18.81
N GLU A 5 30.73 -19.75 19.01
CA GLU A 5 31.59 -20.74 18.34
C GLU A 5 31.31 -20.80 16.84
N ILE A 6 30.03 -20.78 16.44
CA ILE A 6 29.60 -20.71 15.04
C ILE A 6 30.12 -19.41 14.40
N PHE A 7 29.94 -18.28 15.09
CA PHE A 7 30.44 -16.98 14.66
C PHE A 7 31.97 -17.01 14.41
N ALA A 8 32.78 -17.55 15.34
CA ALA A 8 34.24 -17.57 15.21
C ALA A 8 34.69 -18.34 13.95
N VAL A 9 34.08 -19.50 13.68
CA VAL A 9 34.38 -20.32 12.50
C VAL A 9 34.03 -19.57 11.21
N ILE A 10 32.84 -18.95 11.14
CA ILE A 10 32.35 -18.22 9.95
C ILE A 10 33.15 -16.94 9.73
N TYR A 11 33.40 -16.16 10.81
CA TYR A 11 34.12 -14.88 10.73
C TYR A 11 35.52 -15.05 10.15
N SER A 12 36.22 -16.14 10.52
CA SER A 12 37.58 -16.44 10.01
C SER A 12 37.59 -16.78 8.50
N SER A 13 36.43 -17.14 7.92
CA SER A 13 36.36 -17.70 6.56
C SER A 13 35.77 -16.71 5.52
N VAL A 14 34.93 -15.76 5.93
CA VAL A 14 34.31 -14.77 5.01
C VAL A 14 35.34 -13.71 4.61
N ASN A 15 35.42 -13.41 3.30
CA ASN A 15 36.37 -12.46 2.74
C ASN A 15 35.66 -11.30 2.00
N GLY A 16 35.65 -10.11 2.60
CA GLY A 16 35.03 -8.93 2.01
C GLY A 16 35.68 -8.42 0.71
N GLY A 17 36.95 -8.72 0.50
CA GLY A 17 37.67 -8.44 -0.75
C GLY A 17 37.15 -9.28 -1.92
N ASN A 18 36.82 -10.56 -1.66
CA ASN A 18 36.13 -11.42 -2.63
C ASN A 18 34.77 -10.89 -2.97
N ILE A 19 33.99 -10.49 -1.96
CA ILE A 19 32.64 -9.91 -2.15
C ILE A 19 32.71 -8.69 -3.08
N ARG A 20 33.60 -7.72 -2.80
CA ARG A 20 33.76 -6.54 -3.63
C ARG A 20 34.19 -6.88 -5.06
N ARG A 21 35.06 -7.84 -5.28
CA ARG A 21 35.44 -8.30 -6.61
C ARG A 21 34.27 -8.91 -7.36
N THR A 22 33.50 -9.78 -6.72
CA THR A 22 32.28 -10.38 -7.29
C THR A 22 31.24 -9.30 -7.63
N ALA A 23 31.06 -8.28 -6.79
CA ALA A 23 30.19 -7.15 -7.07
C ALA A 23 30.63 -6.41 -8.36
N ALA A 24 31.93 -6.18 -8.52
CA ALA A 24 32.47 -5.55 -9.73
C ALA A 24 32.29 -6.44 -10.99
N GLU A 25 32.50 -7.75 -10.88
CA GLU A 25 32.25 -8.70 -11.98
C GLU A 25 30.76 -8.73 -12.39
N TYR A 26 29.87 -8.75 -11.40
CA TYR A 26 28.41 -8.78 -11.66
C TYR A 26 27.90 -7.46 -12.25
N SER A 27 28.45 -6.32 -11.87
CA SER A 27 27.96 -4.97 -12.24
C SER A 27 27.78 -4.77 -13.75
N GLN A 28 28.58 -5.45 -14.58
CA GLN A 28 28.51 -5.35 -16.05
C GLN A 28 27.12 -5.70 -16.64
N PHE A 29 26.29 -6.47 -15.91
CA PHE A 29 24.98 -6.88 -16.39
C PHE A 29 23.92 -5.81 -16.10
N PRO A 30 23.63 -5.42 -14.83
CA PRO A 30 22.61 -4.42 -14.57
C PRO A 30 22.97 -3.03 -15.12
N LEU A 31 24.26 -2.68 -15.24
CA LEU A 31 24.69 -1.40 -15.85
C LEU A 31 24.23 -1.23 -17.30
N LYS A 32 23.94 -2.29 -18.04
CA LYS A 32 23.43 -2.19 -19.41
C LYS A 32 21.95 -1.88 -19.48
N LEU A 33 21.29 -1.78 -18.35
CA LEU A 33 19.83 -1.65 -18.22
C LEU A 33 19.06 -2.70 -19.07
N GLY A 34 17.81 -2.93 -18.72
CA GLY A 34 16.92 -3.81 -19.47
C GLY A 34 16.95 -5.30 -19.09
N PHE A 35 15.91 -5.98 -19.49
CA PHE A 35 15.60 -7.36 -19.10
C PHE A 35 16.53 -8.39 -19.72
N SER A 36 16.98 -8.15 -20.96
CA SER A 36 17.92 -9.06 -21.62
C SER A 36 19.26 -9.10 -20.92
N SER A 37 19.74 -7.97 -20.39
CA SER A 37 21.00 -7.91 -19.64
C SER A 37 20.82 -8.44 -18.23
N TYR A 38 19.72 -8.12 -17.59
CA TYR A 38 19.35 -8.71 -16.32
C TYR A 38 19.29 -10.25 -16.37
N GLY A 39 18.68 -10.81 -17.42
CA GLY A 39 18.66 -12.27 -17.62
C GLY A 39 20.05 -12.90 -17.67
N ARG A 40 21.00 -12.28 -18.39
CA ARG A 40 22.42 -12.72 -18.38
C ARG A 40 23.07 -12.60 -17.01
N GLY A 41 22.68 -11.60 -16.24
CA GLY A 41 23.12 -11.46 -14.84
C GLY A 41 22.64 -12.62 -13.95
N ILE A 42 21.38 -13.04 -14.10
CA ILE A 42 20.83 -14.21 -13.39
C ILE A 42 21.56 -15.49 -13.83
N ASP A 43 21.86 -15.65 -15.12
CA ASP A 43 22.62 -16.80 -15.62
C ASP A 43 24.07 -16.82 -15.05
N PHE A 44 24.70 -15.65 -14.90
CA PHE A 44 25.99 -15.52 -14.22
C PHE A 44 25.92 -16.02 -12.76
N ILE A 45 24.92 -15.55 -12.00
CA ILE A 45 24.72 -15.98 -10.60
C ILE A 45 24.51 -17.50 -10.53
N ALA A 46 23.66 -18.05 -11.42
CA ALA A 46 23.42 -19.48 -11.50
C ALA A 46 24.69 -20.27 -11.82
N GLY A 47 25.52 -19.76 -12.74
CA GLY A 47 26.84 -20.32 -13.09
C GLY A 47 27.74 -20.39 -11.86
N ARG A 48 27.84 -19.29 -11.09
CA ARG A 48 28.66 -19.23 -9.86
C ARG A 48 28.22 -20.25 -8.80
N TYR A 49 26.90 -20.41 -8.59
CA TYR A 49 26.40 -21.46 -7.68
C TYR A 49 26.74 -22.87 -8.17
N ARG A 50 26.61 -23.16 -9.47
CA ARG A 50 26.99 -24.46 -10.03
C ARG A 50 28.47 -24.74 -9.94
N GLU A 51 29.34 -23.74 -10.12
CA GLU A 51 30.80 -23.85 -9.90
C GLU A 51 31.14 -24.22 -8.47
N MET A 52 30.32 -23.81 -7.49
CA MET A 52 30.43 -24.22 -6.09
C MET A 52 29.91 -25.66 -5.81
N GLY A 53 29.36 -26.33 -6.82
CA GLY A 53 28.72 -27.64 -6.69
C GLY A 53 27.31 -27.60 -6.07
N LEU A 54 26.67 -26.45 -6.11
CA LEU A 54 25.28 -26.30 -5.66
C LEU A 54 24.31 -26.55 -6.82
N ASP A 55 23.16 -27.18 -6.51
CA ASP A 55 22.04 -27.26 -7.45
C ASP A 55 21.38 -25.88 -7.56
N ALA A 56 21.53 -25.26 -8.74
CA ALA A 56 21.02 -23.93 -9.01
C ALA A 56 19.99 -23.99 -10.15
N GLU A 57 18.76 -23.63 -9.81
CA GLU A 57 17.62 -23.55 -10.73
C GLU A 57 17.37 -22.10 -11.17
N VAL A 58 17.23 -21.90 -12.47
CA VAL A 58 16.76 -20.62 -13.04
C VAL A 58 15.27 -20.74 -13.36
N ILE A 59 14.47 -19.92 -12.69
CA ILE A 59 13.03 -19.88 -12.83
C ILE A 59 12.65 -18.65 -13.66
N LYS A 60 11.85 -18.84 -14.71
CA LYS A 60 11.41 -17.74 -15.58
C LYS A 60 9.96 -17.37 -15.29
N PHE A 61 9.76 -16.18 -14.76
CA PHE A 61 8.43 -15.62 -14.58
C PHE A 61 8.03 -14.82 -15.84
N PRO A 62 6.75 -14.77 -16.22
CA PRO A 62 6.29 -13.93 -17.31
C PRO A 62 6.54 -12.44 -17.00
N ALA A 63 7.17 -11.73 -17.93
CA ALA A 63 7.25 -10.26 -17.93
C ALA A 63 6.34 -9.74 -19.05
N ASP A 64 5.02 -9.82 -18.84
CA ASP A 64 3.99 -9.66 -19.87
C ASP A 64 3.02 -8.50 -19.60
N GLY A 65 3.20 -7.77 -18.49
CA GLY A 65 2.32 -6.67 -18.10
C GLY A 65 0.90 -7.11 -17.68
N LYS A 66 0.66 -8.42 -17.54
CA LYS A 66 -0.67 -9.01 -17.29
C LYS A 66 -0.68 -9.97 -16.11
N THR A 67 0.33 -10.82 -16.01
CA THR A 67 0.40 -11.86 -14.97
C THR A 67 0.54 -11.24 -13.60
N VAL A 68 -0.34 -11.64 -12.68
CA VAL A 68 -0.41 -11.13 -11.30
C VAL A 68 -0.11 -12.26 -10.32
N TYR A 69 0.79 -12.00 -9.37
CA TYR A 69 1.03 -12.86 -8.22
C TYR A 69 0.73 -12.06 -6.95
N SER A 70 -0.17 -12.56 -6.10
CA SER A 70 -0.72 -11.78 -5.00
C SER A 70 -1.35 -10.49 -5.53
N ASP A 71 -0.80 -9.35 -5.21
CA ASP A 71 -1.21 -8.03 -5.67
C ASP A 71 -0.24 -7.40 -6.69
N ARG A 72 0.80 -8.14 -7.10
CA ARG A 72 1.86 -7.64 -7.99
C ARG A 72 1.65 -8.08 -9.42
N ARG A 73 1.44 -7.11 -10.31
CA ARG A 73 1.44 -7.33 -11.75
C ARG A 73 2.87 -7.28 -12.26
N PHE A 74 3.32 -8.34 -12.92
CA PHE A 74 4.65 -8.33 -13.54
C PHE A 74 4.72 -7.29 -14.66
N PRO A 75 5.83 -6.54 -14.72
CA PRO A 75 6.02 -5.54 -15.77
C PRO A 75 6.16 -6.20 -17.14
N LEU A 76 5.96 -5.40 -18.20
CA LEU A 76 6.50 -5.78 -19.52
C LEU A 76 8.02 -5.79 -19.46
N ALA A 77 8.64 -6.68 -20.21
CA ALA A 77 10.07 -6.61 -20.45
C ALA A 77 10.41 -5.37 -21.27
N TRP A 78 11.55 -4.76 -20.96
CA TRP A 78 12.04 -3.56 -21.59
C TRP A 78 13.55 -3.67 -21.83
N ASP A 79 14.00 -3.22 -22.99
CA ASP A 79 15.41 -3.11 -23.33
C ASP A 79 15.69 -1.74 -24.00
N VAL A 80 16.93 -1.30 -23.89
CA VAL A 80 17.45 -0.10 -24.58
C VAL A 80 18.75 -0.46 -25.31
N ASP A 81 18.86 -0.05 -26.57
CA ASP A 81 20.02 -0.33 -27.41
C ASP A 81 20.90 0.91 -27.58
N GLU A 82 20.29 2.09 -27.77
CA GLU A 82 20.98 3.35 -28.04
C GLU A 82 20.16 4.52 -27.53
N ALA A 83 20.80 5.49 -26.90
CA ALA A 83 20.18 6.75 -26.57
C ALA A 83 21.19 7.91 -26.53
N TRP A 84 20.75 9.06 -27.01
CA TRP A 84 21.52 10.29 -26.91
C TRP A 84 20.61 11.52 -27.03
N ALA A 85 21.06 12.63 -26.50
CA ALA A 85 20.42 13.94 -26.66
C ALA A 85 21.46 15.06 -26.84
N GLU A 86 21.13 16.05 -27.68
CA GLU A 86 21.94 17.22 -28.02
C GLU A 86 21.12 18.49 -27.93
N CYS A 87 21.69 19.52 -27.34
CA CYS A 87 21.13 20.85 -27.31
C CYS A 87 22.17 21.85 -27.85
N ASP A 88 21.78 22.66 -28.84
CA ASP A 88 22.69 23.64 -29.46
C ASP A 88 24.03 23.05 -29.96
N GLY A 89 24.03 21.79 -30.42
CA GLY A 89 25.24 21.07 -30.87
C GLY A 89 26.08 20.46 -29.73
N GLU A 90 25.71 20.65 -28.49
CA GLU A 90 26.38 20.07 -27.32
C GLU A 90 25.68 18.75 -26.94
N ARG A 91 26.42 17.66 -26.73
CA ARG A 91 25.91 16.37 -26.24
C ARG A 91 25.56 16.52 -24.77
N ILE A 92 24.27 16.39 -24.42
CA ILE A 92 23.77 16.51 -23.05
C ILE A 92 23.46 15.15 -22.40
N ALA A 93 23.26 14.11 -23.20
CA ALA A 93 23.10 12.72 -22.74
C ALA A 93 23.64 11.76 -23.78
N ASP A 94 24.36 10.70 -23.34
CA ASP A 94 24.88 9.65 -24.21
C ASP A 94 24.90 8.33 -23.41
N TYR A 95 24.18 7.34 -23.92
CA TYR A 95 24.05 6.00 -23.28
C TYR A 95 25.37 5.24 -23.30
N GLN A 96 26.22 5.46 -24.29
CA GLN A 96 27.54 4.81 -24.36
C GLN A 96 28.51 5.36 -23.31
N GLU A 97 28.34 6.64 -22.92
CA GLU A 97 29.14 7.25 -21.85
C GLU A 97 28.61 6.89 -20.46
N CYS A 98 27.28 6.95 -20.29
CA CYS A 98 26.63 6.68 -19.02
C CYS A 98 25.21 6.17 -19.23
N THR A 99 24.97 4.90 -18.96
CA THR A 99 23.66 4.25 -19.14
C THR A 99 22.56 4.85 -18.28
N TYR A 100 22.92 5.47 -17.16
CA TYR A 100 21.97 6.20 -16.28
C TYR A 100 21.34 7.43 -16.97
N CYS A 101 21.81 7.81 -18.14
CA CYS A 101 21.19 8.92 -18.89
C CYS A 101 19.78 8.58 -19.40
N VAL A 102 19.36 7.31 -19.38
CA VAL A 102 18.02 6.87 -19.78
C VAL A 102 17.19 6.54 -18.55
N VAL A 103 15.98 7.08 -18.50
CA VAL A 103 14.99 6.69 -17.51
C VAL A 103 14.43 5.30 -17.90
N PRO A 104 14.51 4.28 -17.03
CA PRO A 104 13.99 2.94 -17.32
C PRO A 104 12.55 2.96 -17.82
N PHE A 105 12.19 2.05 -18.71
CA PHE A 105 10.88 1.95 -19.36
C PHE A 105 10.50 3.10 -20.30
N SER A 106 11.42 3.98 -20.64
CA SER A 106 11.21 5.00 -21.66
C SER A 106 10.82 4.41 -23.01
N ALA A 107 9.87 5.07 -23.69
CA ALA A 107 9.43 4.68 -25.03
C ALA A 107 10.51 4.89 -26.10
N ASP A 108 10.43 4.10 -27.18
CA ASP A 108 11.19 4.35 -28.41
C ASP A 108 10.83 5.70 -29.04
N SER A 109 11.81 6.46 -29.47
CA SER A 109 11.58 7.76 -30.06
C SER A 109 11.01 7.69 -31.51
N GLY A 110 11.09 6.51 -32.13
CA GLY A 110 10.70 6.32 -33.55
C GLY A 110 11.68 6.95 -34.56
N GLY A 111 12.93 7.15 -34.14
CA GLY A 111 13.97 7.82 -34.91
C GLY A 111 14.50 9.10 -34.23
N ILE A 112 15.28 9.88 -34.94
CA ILE A 112 15.77 11.17 -34.40
C ILE A 112 14.60 12.15 -34.30
N CYS A 113 14.35 12.66 -33.10
CA CYS A 113 13.31 13.64 -32.80
C CYS A 113 13.93 14.98 -32.44
N GLU A 114 13.16 16.06 -32.67
CA GLU A 114 13.48 17.39 -32.20
C GLU A 114 12.30 17.96 -31.41
N VAL A 115 12.57 18.59 -30.27
CA VAL A 115 11.57 19.22 -29.41
C VAL A 115 12.03 20.62 -28.99
N SER A 116 11.06 21.47 -28.69
CA SER A 116 11.29 22.76 -28.04
C SER A 116 11.29 22.54 -26.51
N LEU A 117 12.48 22.53 -25.90
CA LEU A 117 12.67 22.32 -24.46
C LEU A 117 12.33 23.59 -23.68
N LEU A 118 11.46 23.44 -22.69
CA LEU A 118 11.12 24.49 -21.72
C LEU A 118 11.15 23.91 -20.31
N PRO A 119 11.40 24.72 -19.26
CA PRO A 119 11.12 24.36 -17.89
C PRO A 119 9.66 23.92 -17.76
N ILE A 120 9.41 22.93 -16.90
CA ILE A 120 8.06 22.35 -16.77
C ILE A 120 7.01 23.40 -16.38
N GLU A 121 7.39 24.39 -15.58
CA GLU A 121 6.57 25.52 -15.17
C GLU A 121 6.22 26.50 -16.31
N ASP A 122 7.03 26.55 -17.36
CA ASP A 122 6.87 27.45 -18.52
C ASP A 122 6.16 26.77 -19.72
N LEU A 123 5.81 25.48 -19.57
CA LEU A 123 5.03 24.78 -20.61
C LEU A 123 3.62 25.35 -20.74
N PRO A 124 3.00 25.31 -21.94
CA PRO A 124 1.62 25.74 -22.12
C PRO A 124 0.70 25.14 -21.06
N ALA A 125 -0.10 25.95 -20.37
CA ALA A 125 -0.96 25.53 -19.26
C ALA A 125 -2.05 24.52 -19.69
N SER A 126 -2.47 24.54 -20.96
CA SER A 126 -3.50 23.66 -21.51
C SER A 126 -3.17 23.19 -22.93
N GLY A 127 -3.86 22.17 -23.42
CA GLY A 127 -3.70 21.64 -24.76
C GLY A 127 -2.57 20.61 -24.89
N SER A 128 -2.29 20.19 -26.14
CA SER A 128 -1.23 19.24 -26.48
C SER A 128 0.16 19.84 -26.26
N LEU A 129 1.09 19.00 -25.80
CA LEU A 129 2.53 19.30 -25.69
C LEU A 129 3.32 18.65 -26.82
N GLU A 130 2.69 18.27 -27.93
CA GLU A 130 3.37 17.77 -29.10
C GLU A 130 4.40 18.81 -29.61
N GLY A 131 5.62 18.38 -29.85
CA GLY A 131 6.73 19.25 -30.21
C GLY A 131 7.44 19.94 -29.04
N TYR A 132 6.96 19.77 -27.82
CA TYR A 132 7.64 20.25 -26.62
C TYR A 132 8.37 19.13 -25.88
N GLY A 133 9.46 19.53 -25.21
CA GLY A 133 10.17 18.74 -24.20
C GLY A 133 10.10 19.44 -22.84
N ALA A 134 9.94 18.71 -21.78
CA ALA A 134 9.90 19.24 -20.41
C ALA A 134 11.28 19.17 -19.75
N LEU A 135 11.82 20.28 -19.24
CA LEU A 135 12.95 20.29 -18.33
C LEU A 135 12.43 20.32 -16.89
N ILE A 136 12.77 19.29 -16.10
CA ILE A 136 12.37 19.13 -14.71
C ILE A 136 13.62 19.23 -13.85
N THR A 137 13.72 20.25 -13.02
CA THR A 137 14.91 20.52 -12.19
C THR A 137 14.72 20.16 -10.72
N HIS A 138 13.55 19.65 -10.36
CA HIS A 138 13.25 19.02 -9.07
C HIS A 138 13.09 17.50 -9.23
N TYR A 139 12.91 16.75 -8.12
CA TYR A 139 12.65 15.32 -8.20
C TYR A 139 11.29 15.09 -8.87
N PRO A 140 11.27 14.52 -10.11
CA PRO A 140 10.02 14.36 -10.82
C PRO A 140 9.13 13.33 -10.09
N THR A 141 7.85 13.64 -10.02
CA THR A 141 6.88 12.69 -9.50
C THR A 141 6.26 11.89 -10.66
N TYR A 142 5.87 10.67 -10.40
CA TYR A 142 5.10 9.83 -11.33
C TYR A 142 3.89 10.59 -11.93
N LEU A 143 3.17 11.35 -11.10
CA LEU A 143 2.01 12.12 -11.54
C LEU A 143 2.37 13.26 -12.51
N GLU A 144 3.50 13.91 -12.32
CA GLU A 144 3.97 14.92 -13.26
C GLU A 144 4.28 14.30 -14.61
N VAL A 145 4.99 13.16 -14.62
CA VAL A 145 5.30 12.42 -15.84
C VAL A 145 4.01 11.94 -16.53
N ARG A 146 3.03 11.41 -15.80
CA ARG A 146 1.73 11.04 -16.36
C ARG A 146 0.98 12.22 -16.99
N LYS A 147 1.00 13.39 -16.36
CA LYS A 147 0.42 14.61 -16.94
C LYS A 147 1.10 15.01 -18.26
N LEU A 148 2.42 14.90 -18.34
CA LEU A 148 3.17 15.14 -19.58
C LEU A 148 2.76 14.15 -20.67
N ILE A 149 2.69 12.86 -20.37
CA ILE A 149 2.27 11.80 -21.29
C ILE A 149 0.83 12.02 -21.78
N ALA A 150 -0.10 12.31 -20.88
CA ALA A 150 -1.50 12.56 -21.22
C ALA A 150 -1.69 13.75 -22.18
N ARG A 151 -0.73 14.69 -22.21
CA ARG A 151 -0.71 15.84 -23.10
C ARG A 151 0.17 15.66 -24.34
N ASN A 152 0.58 14.42 -24.64
CA ASN A 152 1.44 14.05 -25.77
C ASN A 152 2.84 14.71 -25.74
N CYS A 153 3.41 14.98 -24.56
CA CYS A 153 4.80 15.40 -24.44
C CYS A 153 5.70 14.27 -24.95
N LYS A 154 6.58 14.57 -25.89
CA LYS A 154 7.43 13.57 -26.55
C LYS A 154 8.60 13.13 -25.67
N ALA A 155 9.18 14.07 -24.89
CA ALA A 155 10.32 13.79 -24.02
C ALA A 155 10.33 14.68 -22.77
N PHE A 156 10.89 14.17 -21.69
CA PHE A 156 11.30 14.97 -20.53
C PHE A 156 12.76 14.74 -20.21
N PHE A 157 13.38 15.77 -19.62
CA PHE A 157 14.77 15.81 -19.20
C PHE A 157 14.80 16.21 -17.73
N THR A 158 15.41 15.40 -16.89
CA THR A 158 15.39 15.61 -15.45
C THR A 158 16.77 15.46 -14.83
N ALA A 159 16.96 16.02 -13.67
CA ALA A 159 18.20 15.92 -12.90
C ALA A 159 17.87 15.64 -11.43
N VAL A 160 18.91 15.37 -10.63
CA VAL A 160 18.77 15.22 -9.18
C VAL A 160 18.33 16.53 -8.55
N ASP A 161 17.44 16.43 -7.63
CA ASP A 161 16.74 17.54 -6.99
C ASP A 161 16.94 17.66 -5.50
N THR A 162 18.02 17.24 -4.98
CA THR A 162 18.32 17.63 -3.61
C THR A 162 18.85 19.04 -3.60
N GLU A 163 18.06 20.01 -3.23
CA GLU A 163 18.58 21.33 -2.91
C GLU A 163 18.87 21.42 -1.39
N PRO A 164 20.11 21.71 -1.03
CA PRO A 164 21.31 21.92 -1.87
C PRO A 164 21.84 20.60 -2.46
N VAL A 165 22.26 20.61 -3.73
CA VAL A 165 22.88 19.45 -4.41
C VAL A 165 24.25 19.18 -3.80
N HIS A 166 24.49 17.94 -3.37
CA HIS A 166 25.81 17.56 -2.85
C HIS A 166 26.89 17.72 -3.94
N PRO A 167 28.05 18.31 -3.64
CA PRO A 167 29.09 18.59 -4.67
C PRO A 167 29.50 17.37 -5.50
N SER A 168 29.53 16.16 -4.93
CA SER A 168 29.84 14.93 -5.65
C SER A 168 28.79 14.52 -6.68
N LEU A 169 27.56 15.05 -6.59
CA LEU A 169 26.48 14.77 -7.54
C LEU A 169 26.43 15.73 -8.73
N LEU A 170 27.15 16.85 -8.70
CA LEU A 170 27.07 17.87 -9.75
C LEU A 170 27.26 17.30 -11.16
N ASN A 171 28.13 16.30 -11.31
CA ASN A 171 28.40 15.61 -12.56
C ASN A 171 27.90 14.16 -12.59
N SER A 172 27.01 13.77 -11.66
CA SER A 172 26.41 12.44 -11.64
C SER A 172 25.01 12.45 -12.25
N ARG A 173 24.52 11.27 -12.65
CA ARG A 173 23.16 11.04 -13.13
C ARG A 173 22.41 10.20 -12.14
N ARG A 174 21.13 10.51 -11.95
CA ARG A 174 20.23 9.71 -11.12
C ARG A 174 19.56 8.62 -11.95
N TRP A 175 19.37 7.46 -11.36
CA TRP A 175 18.56 6.40 -11.90
C TRP A 175 17.14 6.51 -11.34
N PHE A 176 16.19 6.82 -12.22
CA PHE A 176 14.79 7.02 -11.87
C PHE A 176 13.99 5.79 -12.26
N ASN A 177 13.84 4.84 -11.35
CA ASN A 177 13.13 3.58 -11.62
C ASN A 177 11.61 3.64 -11.43
N ASP A 178 11.10 4.70 -10.80
CA ASP A 178 9.72 4.84 -10.38
C ASP A 178 8.86 5.75 -11.27
N LEU A 179 9.46 6.49 -12.21
CA LEU A 179 8.75 7.49 -13.00
C LEU A 179 7.75 6.91 -14.01
N PHE A 180 7.96 5.67 -14.44
CA PHE A 180 7.02 4.92 -15.26
C PHE A 180 6.38 3.76 -14.50
N GLY A 181 6.09 3.95 -13.20
CA GLY A 181 5.44 2.95 -12.36
C GLY A 181 6.28 1.70 -12.15
N ALA A 182 7.63 1.83 -12.09
CA ALA A 182 8.59 0.75 -11.90
C ALA A 182 8.30 -0.53 -12.70
N GLY A 183 7.90 -0.33 -13.93
CA GLY A 183 7.50 -1.41 -14.81
C GLY A 183 6.08 -1.94 -14.60
N GLN A 184 5.29 -1.36 -13.72
CA GLN A 184 3.85 -1.62 -13.63
C GLN A 184 3.04 -0.89 -14.74
N ILE A 185 3.72 -0.47 -15.79
CA ILE A 185 3.08 0.11 -16.96
C ILE A 185 2.16 -0.94 -17.55
N ASP A 186 0.87 -0.62 -17.63
CA ASP A 186 -0.08 -1.40 -18.43
C ASP A 186 0.39 -1.38 -19.89
N VAL A 187 0.27 -2.50 -20.60
CA VAL A 187 0.54 -2.59 -22.05
C VAL A 187 -0.18 -1.51 -22.87
N ARG A 188 -1.23 -0.92 -22.31
CA ARG A 188 -2.01 0.15 -22.92
C ARG A 188 -1.49 1.55 -22.61
N ASP A 189 -0.56 1.68 -21.65
CA ASP A 189 -0.06 2.98 -21.24
C ASP A 189 0.90 3.54 -22.31
N LYS A 190 0.62 4.75 -22.72
CA LYS A 190 1.58 5.52 -23.53
C LYS A 190 2.72 5.95 -22.62
N CYS A 191 3.94 5.70 -23.06
CA CYS A 191 5.15 6.23 -22.45
C CYS A 191 5.76 7.33 -23.31
N CYS A 192 6.63 8.13 -22.74
CA CYS A 192 7.45 9.12 -23.46
C CYS A 192 8.94 8.83 -23.26
N CYS A 193 9.81 9.55 -23.93
CA CYS A 193 11.25 9.43 -23.76
C CYS A 193 11.68 10.18 -22.49
N GLY A 194 12.38 9.54 -21.58
CA GLY A 194 12.92 10.14 -20.36
C GLY A 194 14.44 10.14 -20.35
N PHE A 195 15.04 11.30 -20.10
CA PHE A 195 16.48 11.45 -19.98
C PHE A 195 16.87 11.99 -18.61
N SER A 196 17.83 11.32 -17.97
CA SER A 196 18.48 11.81 -16.75
C SER A 196 19.72 12.62 -17.12
N LEU A 197 19.75 13.87 -16.66
CA LEU A 197 20.85 14.80 -16.85
C LEU A 197 21.69 14.88 -15.57
N THR A 198 22.89 15.45 -15.71
CA THR A 198 23.62 15.91 -14.53
C THR A 198 23.08 17.26 -14.05
N PRO A 199 23.15 17.59 -12.74
CA PRO A 199 22.73 18.89 -12.21
C PRO A 199 23.38 20.07 -12.92
N VAL A 200 24.66 19.96 -13.31
CA VAL A 200 25.37 21.01 -14.06
C VAL A 200 24.76 21.22 -15.46
N ILE A 201 24.44 20.14 -16.17
CA ILE A 201 23.80 20.25 -17.49
C ILE A 201 22.39 20.84 -17.36
N ALA A 202 21.59 20.34 -16.40
CA ALA A 202 20.25 20.85 -16.19
C ALA A 202 20.22 22.33 -15.80
N GLY A 203 21.12 22.76 -14.92
CA GLY A 203 21.27 24.17 -14.55
C GLY A 203 21.60 25.07 -15.73
N LYS A 204 22.58 24.69 -16.56
CA LYS A 204 22.92 25.42 -17.80
C LYS A 204 21.74 25.52 -18.78
N LEU A 205 20.97 24.42 -18.93
CA LEU A 205 19.80 24.42 -19.79
C LEU A 205 18.71 25.35 -19.26
N LEU A 206 18.47 25.33 -17.95
CA LEU A 206 17.51 26.21 -17.28
C LEU A 206 17.87 27.70 -17.50
N GLU A 207 19.13 28.05 -17.26
CA GLU A 207 19.63 29.43 -17.53
C GLU A 207 19.44 29.84 -19.00
N ARG A 208 19.79 28.97 -19.95
CA ARG A 208 19.58 29.22 -21.37
C ARG A 208 18.09 29.37 -21.73
N CYS A 209 17.21 28.56 -21.18
CA CYS A 209 15.77 28.68 -21.40
C CYS A 209 15.24 30.00 -20.84
N ARG A 210 15.65 30.40 -19.65
CA ARG A 210 15.24 31.67 -19.03
C ARG A 210 15.74 32.90 -19.77
N ALA A 211 16.96 32.82 -20.32
CA ALA A 211 17.58 33.95 -21.07
C ALA A 211 17.03 34.13 -22.49
N SER A 212 16.71 33.03 -23.18
CA SER A 212 16.43 33.06 -24.63
C SER A 212 15.17 32.30 -25.06
N GLY A 213 14.34 31.84 -24.10
CA GLY A 213 13.15 31.03 -24.35
C GLY A 213 13.47 29.57 -24.68
N ALA A 214 12.55 28.90 -25.35
CA ALA A 214 12.66 27.49 -25.66
C ALA A 214 13.94 27.12 -26.40
N ARG A 215 14.59 26.03 -25.99
CA ARG A 215 15.79 25.50 -26.65
C ARG A 215 15.45 24.30 -27.51
N LYS A 216 16.14 24.19 -28.67
CA LYS A 216 16.00 23.02 -29.55
C LYS A 216 16.84 21.87 -29.03
N VAL A 217 16.20 20.75 -28.72
CA VAL A 217 16.86 19.51 -28.33
C VAL A 217 16.57 18.44 -29.37
N ARG A 218 17.61 17.88 -29.93
CA ARG A 218 17.54 16.69 -30.79
C ARG A 218 17.92 15.47 -29.96
N PHE A 219 17.21 14.39 -30.14
CA PHE A 219 17.48 13.16 -29.43
C PHE A 219 17.10 11.91 -30.21
N LEU A 220 17.70 10.80 -29.81
CA LEU A 220 17.37 9.45 -30.22
C LEU A 220 17.28 8.59 -28.94
N LEU A 221 16.25 7.77 -28.87
CA LEU A 221 16.13 6.71 -27.86
C LEU A 221 15.58 5.48 -28.57
N LYS A 222 16.41 4.46 -28.73
CA LYS A 222 16.04 3.18 -29.29
C LYS A 222 15.79 2.21 -28.12
N SER A 223 14.54 1.97 -27.84
CA SER A 223 14.11 1.01 -26.82
C SER A 223 13.01 0.11 -27.37
N ARG A 224 12.74 -0.95 -26.66
CA ARG A 224 11.61 -1.81 -26.97
C ARG A 224 10.95 -2.33 -25.70
N THR A 225 9.65 -2.33 -25.71
CA THR A 225 8.83 -2.98 -24.68
C THR A 225 8.19 -4.23 -25.30
N PHE A 226 8.29 -5.37 -24.65
CA PHE A 226 7.86 -6.65 -25.22
C PHE A 226 7.42 -7.65 -24.16
N GLU A 227 6.62 -8.62 -24.54
CA GLU A 227 6.31 -9.76 -23.67
C GLU A 227 7.56 -10.65 -23.58
N GLY A 228 8.15 -10.73 -22.39
CA GLY A 228 9.41 -11.42 -22.14
C GLY A 228 9.36 -12.25 -20.86
N THR A 229 10.51 -12.41 -20.22
CA THR A 229 10.62 -13.11 -18.94
C THR A 229 11.45 -12.30 -17.95
N ALA A 230 11.07 -12.36 -16.67
CA ALA A 230 11.84 -11.91 -15.54
C ALA A 230 12.40 -13.14 -14.80
N PRO A 231 13.64 -13.58 -15.10
CA PRO A 231 14.19 -14.76 -14.47
C PRO A 231 14.60 -14.48 -13.02
N ALA A 232 14.57 -15.55 -12.21
CA ALA A 232 15.14 -15.58 -10.87
C ALA A 232 16.00 -16.83 -10.74
N VAL A 233 16.91 -16.83 -9.78
CA VAL A 233 17.74 -18.01 -9.48
C VAL A 233 17.58 -18.40 -8.02
N THR A 234 17.48 -19.70 -7.77
CA THR A 234 17.54 -20.26 -6.42
C THR A 234 18.61 -21.35 -6.37
N ALA A 235 19.35 -21.40 -5.26
CA ALA A 235 20.33 -22.45 -4.97
C ALA A 235 20.19 -22.90 -3.52
N VAL A 236 20.59 -24.14 -3.23
CA VAL A 236 20.39 -24.74 -1.90
C VAL A 236 21.66 -25.39 -1.40
N ILE A 237 22.04 -25.08 -0.18
CA ILE A 237 22.95 -25.93 0.62
C ILE A 237 22.04 -26.90 1.38
N PRO A 238 22.09 -28.22 1.09
CA PRO A 238 21.15 -29.16 1.69
C PRO A 238 21.44 -29.39 3.17
N GLY A 239 20.39 -29.37 3.99
CA GLY A 239 20.36 -29.90 5.34
C GLY A 239 19.93 -31.37 5.35
N LYS A 240 19.59 -31.89 6.54
CA LYS A 240 19.00 -33.22 6.71
C LYS A 240 17.49 -33.23 6.32
N SER A 241 16.88 -32.06 6.18
CA SER A 241 15.47 -31.83 5.88
C SER A 241 15.30 -30.77 4.79
N ASP A 242 14.18 -30.84 4.03
CA ASP A 242 13.81 -29.86 2.98
C ASP A 242 13.38 -28.51 3.56
N ARG A 243 13.07 -28.41 4.84
CA ARG A 243 12.79 -27.12 5.46
C ARG A 243 13.99 -26.21 5.30
N CYS A 244 13.77 -24.94 5.04
CA CYS A 244 14.90 -24.07 4.73
C CYS A 244 14.78 -22.68 5.40
N PHE A 245 15.98 -22.08 5.59
CA PHE A 245 16.14 -20.66 5.87
C PHE A 245 16.54 -19.95 4.57
N PHE A 246 15.97 -18.79 4.30
CA PHE A 246 16.23 -18.03 3.08
C PHE A 246 17.27 -16.93 3.31
N ILE A 247 18.19 -16.77 2.37
CA ILE A 247 19.00 -15.57 2.17
C ILE A 247 18.61 -14.98 0.82
N THR A 248 18.13 -13.74 0.81
CA THR A 248 17.61 -13.09 -0.39
C THR A 248 18.30 -11.77 -0.68
N SER A 249 18.38 -11.45 -1.95
CA SER A 249 18.75 -10.14 -2.49
C SER A 249 18.21 -10.01 -3.90
N HIS A 250 18.05 -8.77 -4.42
CA HIS A 250 17.56 -8.55 -5.78
C HIS A 250 18.71 -8.16 -6.74
N GLY A 251 18.51 -8.35 -8.04
CA GLY A 251 19.59 -8.32 -9.02
C GLY A 251 19.42 -7.38 -10.23
N TYR A 252 18.37 -6.60 -10.29
CA TYR A 252 18.07 -5.73 -11.44
C TYR A 252 18.80 -4.38 -11.38
N GLU A 253 19.10 -3.87 -10.20
CA GLU A 253 19.64 -2.55 -9.98
C GLU A 253 21.16 -2.50 -10.18
N PRO A 254 21.68 -1.41 -10.80
CA PRO A 254 23.09 -1.33 -11.18
C PRO A 254 24.03 -0.75 -10.11
N HIS A 255 23.52 -0.45 -8.91
CA HIS A 255 24.25 0.32 -7.91
C HIS A 255 25.12 -0.55 -7.01
N GLY A 256 26.25 0.00 -6.57
CA GLY A 256 27.20 -0.68 -5.70
C GLY A 256 26.55 -1.15 -4.39
N THR A 257 25.89 -0.25 -3.70
CA THR A 257 25.18 -0.59 -2.46
C THR A 257 23.86 -1.30 -2.75
N ASN A 258 23.10 -0.87 -3.74
CA ASN A 258 21.74 -1.38 -4.02
C ASN A 258 21.62 -1.95 -5.45
N ASN A 259 21.76 -3.27 -5.74
CA ASN A 259 22.08 -4.27 -4.73
C ASN A 259 23.22 -5.20 -5.18
N LEU A 260 24.28 -4.64 -5.81
CA LEU A 260 25.46 -5.45 -6.11
C LEU A 260 26.09 -6.03 -4.82
N SER A 261 26.02 -5.27 -3.71
CA SER A 261 26.52 -5.70 -2.40
C SER A 261 25.81 -6.96 -1.91
N GLY A 262 24.49 -7.02 -1.98
CA GLY A 262 23.70 -8.17 -1.52
C GLY A 262 23.96 -9.42 -2.36
N ILE A 263 23.92 -9.33 -3.69
CA ILE A 263 24.20 -10.46 -4.59
C ILE A 263 25.61 -11.04 -4.33
N ALA A 264 26.63 -10.18 -4.32
CA ALA A 264 28.00 -10.63 -4.13
C ALA A 264 28.23 -11.24 -2.74
N THR A 265 27.59 -10.69 -1.71
CA THR A 265 27.62 -11.21 -0.34
C THR A 265 26.98 -12.60 -0.26
N ALA A 266 25.82 -12.80 -0.89
CA ALA A 266 25.16 -14.10 -0.90
C ALA A 266 26.01 -15.19 -1.60
N LEU A 267 26.68 -14.85 -2.70
CA LEU A 267 27.60 -15.77 -3.38
C LEU A 267 28.80 -16.16 -2.50
N GLU A 268 29.38 -15.20 -1.79
CA GLU A 268 30.48 -15.50 -0.83
C GLU A 268 30.01 -16.39 0.33
N ILE A 269 28.82 -16.07 0.90
CA ILE A 269 28.22 -16.90 1.97
C ILE A 269 28.02 -18.33 1.48
N ALA A 270 27.47 -18.52 0.28
CA ALA A 270 27.26 -19.86 -0.28
C ALA A 270 28.56 -20.65 -0.39
N SER A 271 29.60 -20.03 -0.95
CA SER A 271 30.95 -20.64 -1.07
C SER A 271 31.53 -21.01 0.29
N VAL A 272 31.52 -20.06 1.21
CA VAL A 272 32.11 -20.26 2.57
C VAL A 272 31.34 -21.34 3.32
N MET A 273 30.03 -21.29 3.35
CA MET A 273 29.18 -22.22 4.10
C MET A 273 29.33 -23.65 3.55
N LYS A 274 29.28 -23.79 2.21
CA LYS A 274 29.51 -25.10 1.55
C LYS A 274 30.86 -25.70 1.94
N ASN A 275 31.91 -24.90 1.85
CA ASN A 275 33.28 -25.35 2.21
C ASN A 275 33.44 -25.73 3.69
N LEU A 276 32.80 -24.97 4.59
CA LEU A 276 32.83 -25.24 6.03
C LEU A 276 32.10 -26.54 6.38
N ILE A 277 30.97 -26.81 5.73
CA ILE A 277 30.18 -28.03 5.92
C ILE A 277 30.92 -29.23 5.30
N ASP A 278 31.39 -29.13 4.06
CA ASP A 278 32.09 -30.22 3.36
C ASP A 278 33.39 -30.61 4.05
N SER A 279 34.10 -29.64 4.65
CA SER A 279 35.29 -29.90 5.41
C SER A 279 35.04 -30.39 6.85
N GLY A 280 33.80 -30.48 7.29
CA GLY A 280 33.43 -30.89 8.64
C GLY A 280 33.74 -29.86 9.73
N LYS A 281 34.12 -28.62 9.37
CA LYS A 281 34.34 -27.53 10.35
C LYS A 281 33.04 -27.06 10.95
N LEU A 282 31.94 -27.10 10.17
CA LEU A 282 30.60 -27.01 10.66
C LEU A 282 29.84 -28.30 10.36
N PRO A 283 29.10 -28.88 11.32
CA PRO A 283 28.23 -30.01 11.06
C PRO A 283 27.20 -29.74 9.98
N GLN A 284 26.71 -30.78 9.27
CA GLN A 284 25.59 -30.65 8.37
C GLN A 284 24.35 -30.19 9.14
N PRO A 285 23.71 -29.06 8.79
CA PRO A 285 22.58 -28.51 9.51
C PRO A 285 21.33 -29.39 9.38
N GLU A 286 20.41 -29.27 10.32
CA GLU A 286 19.11 -29.95 10.29
C GLU A 286 18.25 -29.48 9.12
N TYR A 287 18.22 -28.16 8.85
CA TYR A 287 17.47 -27.55 7.78
C TYR A 287 18.40 -27.00 6.70
N SER A 288 17.87 -26.88 5.49
CA SER A 288 18.60 -26.37 4.32
C SER A 288 18.76 -24.86 4.34
N ILE A 289 19.82 -24.32 3.72
CA ILE A 289 19.98 -22.88 3.47
C ILE A 289 19.69 -22.62 2.00
N ARG A 290 18.70 -21.81 1.72
CA ARG A 290 18.26 -21.46 0.38
C ARG A 290 18.63 -20.03 0.04
N PHE A 291 19.29 -19.84 -1.09
CA PHE A 291 19.55 -18.56 -1.70
C PHE A 291 18.50 -18.28 -2.77
N PHE A 292 18.03 -17.04 -2.84
CA PHE A 292 17.05 -16.63 -3.85
C PHE A 292 17.37 -15.22 -4.34
N HIS A 293 17.49 -15.04 -5.67
CA HIS A 293 17.77 -13.75 -6.30
C HIS A 293 16.87 -13.57 -7.50
N GLY A 294 16.28 -12.41 -7.62
CA GLY A 294 15.33 -12.12 -8.70
C GLY A 294 15.07 -10.63 -8.86
N LEU A 295 14.00 -10.32 -9.57
CA LEU A 295 13.49 -8.96 -9.70
C LEU A 295 12.88 -8.53 -8.37
N GLU A 296 13.33 -7.40 -7.86
CA GLU A 296 12.88 -6.79 -6.61
C GLU A 296 11.35 -6.65 -6.60
N ASN A 297 10.72 -6.93 -5.46
CA ASN A 297 9.27 -6.85 -5.26
C ASN A 297 8.40 -7.79 -6.13
N PHE A 298 8.98 -8.62 -7.02
CA PHE A 298 8.23 -9.48 -7.92
C PHE A 298 8.58 -10.96 -7.80
N SER A 299 9.85 -11.31 -8.01
CA SER A 299 10.23 -12.71 -8.21
C SER A 299 10.04 -13.59 -6.98
N LEU A 300 10.39 -13.10 -5.79
CA LEU A 300 10.19 -13.85 -4.54
C LEU A 300 8.70 -14.01 -4.21
N TYR A 301 7.89 -12.99 -4.50
CA TYR A 301 6.43 -13.06 -4.40
C TYR A 301 5.85 -14.14 -5.30
N ALA A 302 6.23 -14.14 -6.57
CA ALA A 302 5.76 -15.11 -7.54
C ALA A 302 6.15 -16.53 -7.15
N TRP A 303 7.41 -16.72 -6.76
CA TRP A 303 7.90 -18.02 -6.30
C TRP A 303 7.18 -18.49 -5.05
N GLY A 304 7.04 -17.62 -4.08
CA GLY A 304 6.37 -17.92 -2.82
C GLY A 304 4.89 -18.28 -3.01
N MET A 305 4.18 -17.55 -3.87
CA MET A 305 2.79 -17.86 -4.21
C MET A 305 2.65 -19.22 -4.88
N ALA A 306 3.57 -19.59 -5.78
CA ALA A 306 3.62 -20.89 -6.42
C ALA A 306 4.06 -22.03 -5.48
N ASN A 307 4.77 -21.71 -4.38
CA ASN A 307 5.35 -22.69 -3.45
C ASN A 307 4.86 -22.48 -2.00
N ARG A 308 3.56 -22.18 -1.81
CA ARG A 308 2.96 -21.85 -0.52
C ARG A 308 3.32 -22.82 0.61
N GLU A 309 3.29 -24.13 0.33
CA GLU A 309 3.61 -25.14 1.34
C GLU A 309 5.11 -25.13 1.74
N LYS A 310 6.01 -24.85 0.78
CA LYS A 310 7.44 -24.67 1.12
C LYS A 310 7.67 -23.43 1.96
N MET A 311 6.93 -22.34 1.68
CA MET A 311 7.00 -21.11 2.47
C MET A 311 6.50 -21.32 3.89
N LYS A 312 5.34 -21.96 4.08
CA LYS A 312 4.81 -22.28 5.42
C LYS A 312 5.75 -23.14 6.25
N ASN A 313 6.48 -24.05 5.61
CA ASN A 313 7.42 -24.94 6.25
C ASN A 313 8.83 -24.37 6.41
N ALA A 314 9.11 -23.19 5.89
CA ALA A 314 10.42 -22.55 6.06
C ALA A 314 10.66 -22.16 7.53
N VAL A 315 11.92 -22.05 7.92
CA VAL A 315 12.29 -21.75 9.31
C VAL A 315 12.53 -20.27 9.55
N GLY A 316 12.79 -19.49 8.51
CA GLY A 316 13.02 -18.05 8.57
C GLY A 316 13.66 -17.53 7.31
N GLY A 317 13.97 -16.23 7.31
CA GLY A 317 14.68 -15.60 6.22
C GLY A 317 15.36 -14.29 6.62
N VAL A 318 16.26 -13.86 5.75
CA VAL A 318 16.92 -12.56 5.81
C VAL A 318 17.11 -12.00 4.40
N SER A 319 16.65 -10.78 4.20
CA SER A 319 17.04 -9.98 3.04
C SER A 319 18.25 -9.14 3.38
N ILE A 320 19.22 -9.13 2.47
CA ILE A 320 20.45 -8.35 2.59
C ILE A 320 20.49 -7.35 1.44
N ASP A 321 20.44 -6.06 1.79
CA ASP A 321 20.23 -4.99 0.83
C ASP A 321 20.94 -3.69 1.23
N SER A 322 21.34 -2.90 0.27
CA SER A 322 21.77 -1.49 0.40
C SER A 322 22.80 -1.20 1.50
N PHE A 323 23.92 -1.91 1.50
CA PHE A 323 24.99 -1.72 2.49
C PHE A 323 26.39 -1.72 1.88
N GLY A 324 27.37 -1.34 2.68
CA GLY A 324 28.78 -1.49 2.38
C GLY A 324 29.46 -0.27 1.78
N ARG A 325 28.87 0.92 1.83
CA ARG A 325 29.49 2.12 1.26
C ARG A 325 30.68 2.61 2.07
N LEU A 326 31.77 2.96 1.35
CA LEU A 326 32.84 3.82 1.86
C LEU A 326 32.42 5.28 1.68
N ASP A 327 32.29 6.02 2.77
CA ASP A 327 32.09 7.45 2.72
C ASP A 327 33.43 8.19 2.73
N ALA A 328 33.71 8.96 1.68
CA ALA A 328 34.90 9.79 1.55
C ALA A 328 34.93 10.96 2.58
N GLU A 329 33.82 11.30 3.17
CA GLU A 329 33.66 12.39 4.15
C GLU A 329 33.83 11.95 5.60
N GLY A 330 34.25 10.69 5.85
CA GLY A 330 34.45 10.15 7.19
C GLY A 330 33.18 9.71 7.89
N PHE A 331 32.05 9.64 7.21
CA PHE A 331 30.81 9.09 7.71
C PHE A 331 30.94 7.56 7.80
N ARG A 332 30.69 7.01 8.98
CA ARG A 332 30.69 5.55 9.18
C ARG A 332 29.28 5.04 8.98
N GLU A 333 29.11 4.11 8.03
CA GLU A 333 27.88 3.38 7.89
C GLU A 333 27.49 2.68 9.20
N LYS A 334 26.23 2.76 9.55
CA LYS A 334 25.60 2.05 10.64
C LYS A 334 24.70 0.97 10.04
N PHE A 335 24.75 -0.24 10.55
CA PHE A 335 23.83 -1.29 10.13
C PHE A 335 22.46 -1.10 10.79
N VAL A 336 21.40 -1.32 10.02
CA VAL A 336 20.03 -1.33 10.53
C VAL A 336 19.43 -2.71 10.29
N LEU A 337 18.99 -3.32 11.39
CA LEU A 337 18.26 -4.58 11.40
C LEU A 337 16.78 -4.28 11.63
N ARG A 338 15.94 -4.58 10.66
CA ARG A 338 14.48 -4.50 10.81
C ARG A 338 13.90 -5.86 11.17
N ARG A 339 12.99 -5.88 12.14
CA ARG A 339 12.33 -7.08 12.68
C ARG A 339 10.85 -6.87 12.85
N SER A 340 10.04 -7.89 12.56
CA SER A 340 8.56 -7.84 12.70
C SER A 340 8.13 -8.35 14.07
N LEU A 341 8.52 -7.67 15.14
CA LEU A 341 8.38 -8.16 16.52
C LEU A 341 6.93 -8.44 16.93
N ASN A 342 6.03 -7.51 16.69
CA ASN A 342 4.63 -7.60 17.12
C ASN A 342 3.68 -8.14 16.04
N VAL A 343 4.09 -8.07 14.78
CA VAL A 343 3.33 -8.63 13.64
C VAL A 343 3.60 -10.11 13.50
N HIS A 344 4.89 -10.50 13.56
CA HIS A 344 5.34 -11.88 13.34
C HIS A 344 6.38 -12.28 14.39
N PRO A 345 5.99 -12.44 15.66
CA PRO A 345 6.92 -12.72 16.76
C PRO A 345 7.63 -14.06 16.61
N SER A 346 8.96 -14.06 16.80
CA SER A 346 9.79 -15.26 16.68
C SER A 346 11.10 -15.13 17.46
N SER A 347 11.63 -16.25 17.93
CA SER A 347 12.99 -16.34 18.49
C SER A 347 14.09 -16.03 17.45
N GLN A 348 13.77 -16.10 16.16
CA GLN A 348 14.68 -15.72 15.07
C GLN A 348 15.09 -14.24 15.15
N HIS A 349 14.24 -13.37 15.71
CA HIS A 349 14.56 -11.95 15.89
C HIS A 349 15.67 -11.74 16.93
N ALA A 350 15.64 -12.49 18.04
CA ALA A 350 16.69 -12.46 19.05
C ALA A 350 17.99 -13.04 18.51
N LEU A 351 17.91 -14.11 17.72
CA LEU A 351 19.07 -14.70 17.05
C LEU A 351 19.71 -13.72 16.06
N ALA A 352 18.89 -12.97 15.29
CA ALA A 352 19.38 -11.95 14.38
C ALA A 352 20.08 -10.80 15.13
N ALA A 353 19.46 -10.30 16.21
CA ALA A 353 20.06 -9.25 17.03
C ALA A 353 21.41 -9.70 17.65
N LYS A 354 21.47 -10.91 18.20
CA LYS A 354 22.70 -11.48 18.77
C LYS A 354 23.78 -11.68 17.70
N SER A 355 23.41 -12.17 16.50
CA SER A 355 24.35 -12.35 15.39
C SER A 355 24.94 -11.02 14.95
N LEU A 356 24.11 -9.96 14.88
CA LEU A 356 24.57 -8.63 14.52
C LEU A 356 25.44 -8.00 15.59
N ASP A 357 25.09 -8.16 16.86
CA ASP A 357 25.87 -7.68 18.00
C ASP A 357 27.31 -8.27 17.98
N LEU A 358 27.45 -9.58 17.82
CA LEU A 358 28.75 -10.24 17.72
C LEU A 358 29.62 -9.69 16.59
N VAL A 359 29.03 -9.50 15.42
CA VAL A 359 29.71 -8.95 14.25
C VAL A 359 30.15 -7.52 14.50
N CYS A 360 29.26 -6.69 15.04
CA CYS A 360 29.50 -5.26 15.25
C CYS A 360 30.53 -5.02 16.35
N GLN A 361 30.57 -5.85 17.40
CA GLN A 361 31.60 -5.80 18.43
C GLN A 361 33.02 -6.02 17.85
N VAL A 362 33.18 -6.93 16.88
CA VAL A 362 34.49 -7.22 16.28
C VAL A 362 34.82 -6.26 15.14
N SER A 363 33.85 -5.86 14.31
CA SER A 363 34.07 -4.97 13.17
C SER A 363 34.17 -3.50 13.54
N GLY A 364 33.65 -3.10 14.72
CA GLY A 364 33.53 -1.70 15.12
C GLY A 364 32.48 -0.91 14.37
N ILE A 365 31.62 -1.57 13.58
CA ILE A 365 30.50 -0.97 12.90
C ILE A 365 29.37 -0.81 13.93
N SER A 366 28.79 0.38 14.02
CA SER A 366 27.61 0.61 14.86
C SER A 366 26.36 0.00 14.22
N TYR A 367 25.38 -0.33 15.04
CA TYR A 367 24.11 -0.86 14.54
C TYR A 367 22.91 -0.31 15.31
N GLU A 368 21.75 -0.45 14.69
CA GLU A 368 20.46 -0.13 15.27
C GLU A 368 19.48 -1.24 14.93
N VAL A 369 18.59 -1.56 15.86
CA VAL A 369 17.51 -2.51 15.63
C VAL A 369 16.20 -1.73 15.63
N ARG A 370 15.39 -1.92 14.58
CA ARG A 370 14.10 -1.25 14.41
C ARG A 370 12.96 -2.27 14.25
N GLU A 371 11.78 -1.87 14.65
CA GLU A 371 10.56 -2.58 14.24
C GLU A 371 10.44 -2.50 12.72
N ALA A 372 9.97 -3.59 12.10
CA ALA A 372 9.78 -3.60 10.67
C ALA A 372 8.72 -2.57 10.30
N SER A 373 9.12 -1.67 9.47
CA SER A 373 8.27 -0.80 8.70
C SER A 373 8.39 -1.23 7.23
N LYS A 374 7.85 -0.50 6.33
CA LYS A 374 7.98 -0.67 4.89
C LYS A 374 9.38 -1.11 4.44
N ASN A 375 9.47 -2.19 3.67
CA ASN A 375 10.69 -2.62 2.98
C ASN A 375 10.35 -3.38 1.69
N ASN A 376 11.37 -3.68 0.90
CA ASN A 376 11.21 -4.29 -0.42
C ASN A 376 10.72 -5.74 -0.40
N GLU A 377 10.74 -6.39 0.77
CA GLU A 377 10.34 -7.77 0.98
C GLU A 377 9.18 -7.87 1.98
N ASP A 378 8.26 -6.91 1.95
CA ASP A 378 7.15 -6.79 2.90
C ASP A 378 6.27 -8.05 2.96
N LEU A 379 6.08 -8.75 1.82
CA LEU A 379 5.36 -10.01 1.80
C LEU A 379 5.99 -11.04 2.75
N MET A 380 7.31 -11.08 2.82
CA MET A 380 8.03 -12.05 3.64
C MET A 380 7.85 -11.83 5.14
N GLN A 381 7.34 -10.68 5.53
CA GLN A 381 7.01 -10.39 6.93
C GLN A 381 5.56 -10.75 7.28
N ASP A 382 4.79 -11.22 6.33
CA ASP A 382 3.39 -11.58 6.52
C ASP A 382 3.23 -12.95 7.18
N PRO A 383 2.65 -13.03 8.39
CA PRO A 383 2.43 -14.30 9.09
C PRO A 383 1.56 -15.31 8.33
N ILE A 384 0.70 -14.85 7.41
CA ILE A 384 -0.12 -15.75 6.58
C ILE A 384 0.72 -16.41 5.48
N PHE A 385 1.75 -15.73 5.04
CA PHE A 385 2.53 -16.16 3.88
C PHE A 385 3.62 -17.16 4.25
N GLY A 386 4.38 -16.88 5.31
CA GLY A 386 5.54 -17.71 5.60
C GLY A 386 6.18 -17.46 6.96
N PRO A 387 7.48 -17.78 7.07
CA PRO A 387 8.24 -17.66 8.31
C PRO A 387 8.57 -16.21 8.65
N PRO A 388 9.05 -15.95 9.89
CA PRO A 388 9.55 -14.63 10.27
C PRO A 388 10.74 -14.22 9.39
N TRP A 389 10.81 -12.94 9.05
CA TRP A 389 11.80 -12.39 8.15
C TRP A 389 12.52 -11.19 8.75
N ASN A 390 13.81 -11.06 8.46
CA ASN A 390 14.64 -9.94 8.88
C ASN A 390 15.17 -9.22 7.64
N LEU A 391 15.44 -7.92 7.75
CA LEU A 391 16.13 -7.16 6.74
C LEU A 391 17.35 -6.50 7.36
N LEU A 392 18.53 -6.69 6.72
CA LEU A 392 19.74 -5.94 7.03
C LEU A 392 20.05 -4.96 5.91
N TYR A 393 20.25 -3.69 6.26
CA TYR A 393 20.71 -2.65 5.33
C TYR A 393 21.63 -1.64 6.04
N GLY A 394 22.26 -0.76 5.25
CA GLY A 394 23.07 0.35 5.77
C GLY A 394 22.27 1.64 5.95
N SER A 395 22.53 2.39 7.01
CA SER A 395 21.77 3.60 7.35
C SER A 395 22.01 4.80 6.42
N LEU A 396 23.02 4.76 5.59
CA LEU A 396 23.46 5.92 4.81
C LEU A 396 22.38 6.47 3.83
N TRP A 397 21.40 5.68 3.48
CA TRP A 397 20.32 6.12 2.60
C TRP A 397 19.10 6.73 3.33
N GLU A 398 18.96 6.51 4.63
CA GLU A 398 17.80 6.97 5.42
C GLU A 398 18.07 8.22 6.28
N GLU A 399 19.32 8.45 6.70
CA GLU A 399 19.61 9.52 7.65
C GLU A 399 19.59 10.90 6.99
N PRO A 400 18.64 11.77 7.36
CA PRO A 400 18.69 13.17 6.94
C PRO A 400 19.93 13.81 7.59
N ARG A 401 20.80 14.38 6.76
CA ARG A 401 21.92 15.18 7.22
C ARG A 401 21.48 16.65 7.34
N GLU A 402 22.01 17.40 8.29
CA GLU A 402 21.71 18.85 8.43
C GLU A 402 21.95 19.62 7.13
N THR A 403 22.90 19.15 6.31
CA THR A 403 23.30 19.80 5.06
C THR A 403 22.63 19.21 3.80
N TYR A 404 22.21 17.93 3.85
CA TYR A 404 21.63 17.24 2.70
C TYR A 404 20.48 16.33 3.16
N PRO A 405 19.25 16.52 2.63
CA PRO A 405 18.05 15.90 3.20
C PRO A 405 17.91 14.39 2.98
N ARG A 406 18.75 13.76 2.15
CA ARG A 406 18.74 12.31 1.88
C ARG A 406 20.13 11.80 1.53
N CYS A 407 20.28 10.49 1.46
CA CYS A 407 21.46 9.84 0.93
C CYS A 407 21.78 10.30 -0.50
N TYR A 408 22.75 11.16 -0.62
CA TYR A 408 23.05 11.84 -1.87
C TYR A 408 23.47 10.90 -3.01
N PHE A 409 24.11 9.76 -2.72
CA PHE A 409 24.61 8.82 -3.74
C PHE A 409 23.56 7.76 -4.15
N TYR A 410 22.50 7.54 -3.36
CA TYR A 410 21.49 6.52 -3.63
C TYR A 410 20.88 6.67 -5.02
N HIS A 411 20.79 5.56 -5.77
CA HIS A 411 20.34 5.53 -7.15
C HIS A 411 21.06 6.52 -8.09
N SER A 412 22.37 6.67 -7.91
CA SER A 412 23.18 7.56 -8.74
C SER A 412 24.38 6.87 -9.38
N SER A 413 24.89 7.42 -10.47
CA SER A 413 26.05 6.88 -11.19
C SER A 413 27.37 6.91 -10.42
N ILE A 414 27.41 7.50 -9.21
CA ILE A 414 28.58 7.45 -8.31
C ILE A 414 28.51 6.31 -7.30
N ASP A 415 27.40 5.58 -7.25
CA ASP A 415 27.28 4.39 -6.41
C ASP A 415 27.78 3.14 -7.16
N THR A 416 29.09 2.96 -7.18
CA THR A 416 29.78 1.92 -7.93
C THR A 416 30.43 0.88 -7.03
N ALA A 417 30.72 -0.32 -7.55
CA ALA A 417 31.27 -1.43 -6.78
C ALA A 417 32.63 -1.11 -6.13
N ASP A 418 33.44 -0.22 -6.70
CA ASP A 418 34.73 0.21 -6.13
C ASP A 418 34.56 1.05 -4.84
N LYS A 419 33.39 1.61 -4.60
CA LYS A 419 33.03 2.35 -3.39
C LYS A 419 32.61 1.46 -2.23
N LEU A 420 32.51 0.15 -2.44
CA LEU A 420 32.12 -0.78 -1.39
C LEU A 420 33.29 -1.07 -0.43
N SER A 421 33.00 -1.05 0.87
CA SER A 421 33.94 -1.38 1.95
C SER A 421 34.06 -2.90 2.13
N PRO A 422 35.27 -3.50 1.91
CA PRO A 422 35.43 -4.91 2.19
C PRO A 422 35.13 -5.27 3.67
N ALA A 423 35.37 -4.36 4.61
CA ALA A 423 35.11 -4.61 6.02
C ALA A 423 33.60 -4.67 6.31
N ALA A 424 32.81 -3.74 5.75
CA ALA A 424 31.36 -3.74 5.90
C ALA A 424 30.70 -4.93 5.17
N LEU A 425 31.17 -5.24 3.95
CA LEU A 425 30.74 -6.43 3.20
C LEU A 425 30.99 -7.73 3.96
N LYS A 426 32.21 -7.86 4.57
CA LYS A 426 32.53 -9.00 5.43
C LYS A 426 31.58 -9.09 6.61
N ALA A 427 31.33 -7.97 7.28
CA ALA A 427 30.47 -7.92 8.46
C ALA A 427 29.02 -8.35 8.12
N ALA A 428 28.44 -7.82 7.05
CA ALA A 428 27.11 -8.20 6.58
C ALA A 428 27.04 -9.69 6.18
N GLY A 429 28.07 -10.20 5.48
CA GLY A 429 28.17 -11.61 5.11
C GLY A 429 28.28 -12.55 6.32
N VAL A 430 29.08 -12.19 7.31
CA VAL A 430 29.17 -12.96 8.57
C VAL A 430 27.85 -12.96 9.32
N PHE A 431 27.20 -11.79 9.46
CA PHE A 431 25.88 -11.70 10.08
C PHE A 431 24.87 -12.66 9.44
N ALA A 432 24.70 -12.58 8.13
CA ALA A 432 23.71 -13.39 7.44
C ALA A 432 24.04 -14.89 7.47
N ALA A 433 25.33 -15.25 7.38
CA ALA A 433 25.76 -16.63 7.47
C ALA A 433 25.57 -17.24 8.87
N VAL A 434 25.92 -16.49 9.94
CA VAL A 434 25.71 -16.92 11.34
C VAL A 434 24.22 -17.09 11.63
N LEU A 435 23.39 -16.11 11.23
CA LEU A 435 21.95 -16.18 11.40
C LEU A 435 21.35 -17.39 10.66
N ALA A 436 21.71 -17.58 9.39
CA ALA A 436 21.17 -18.67 8.58
C ALA A 436 21.59 -20.03 9.11
N TYR A 437 22.89 -20.22 9.40
CA TYR A 437 23.38 -21.50 9.92
C TYR A 437 22.79 -21.82 11.28
N SER A 438 22.81 -20.87 12.24
CA SER A 438 22.26 -21.09 13.58
C SER A 438 20.75 -21.37 13.54
N SER A 439 20.01 -20.74 12.61
CA SER A 439 18.59 -21.03 12.37
C SER A 439 18.36 -22.45 11.83
N CYS A 440 19.31 -22.97 11.05
CA CYS A 440 19.25 -24.28 10.42
C CYS A 440 19.88 -25.39 11.24
N ALA A 441 20.70 -25.08 12.24
CA ALA A 441 21.52 -26.04 12.97
C ALA A 441 20.72 -27.13 13.70
N GLY A 442 19.51 -26.79 14.21
CA GLY A 442 18.76 -27.71 15.05
C GLY A 442 19.32 -27.87 16.47
N LYS A 443 18.53 -28.48 17.35
CA LYS A 443 18.89 -28.60 18.80
C LYS A 443 20.11 -29.47 19.07
N GLU A 444 20.44 -30.40 18.21
CA GLU A 444 21.61 -31.27 18.37
C GLU A 444 22.94 -30.51 18.13
N ILE A 445 22.91 -29.45 17.31
CA ILE A 445 24.07 -28.66 16.95
C ILE A 445 24.14 -27.38 17.77
N LEU A 446 23.03 -26.63 17.80
CA LEU A 446 22.92 -25.35 18.51
C LEU A 446 22.53 -25.58 19.97
N THR A 447 23.51 -25.34 20.87
CA THR A 447 23.34 -25.52 22.31
C THR A 447 22.93 -24.25 23.05
N THR A 448 22.78 -23.13 22.33
CA THR A 448 22.30 -21.85 22.90
C THR A 448 20.86 -21.98 23.37
N ASP A 449 20.58 -21.54 24.58
CA ASP A 449 19.22 -21.47 25.11
C ASP A 449 18.46 -20.32 24.44
N MET A 450 17.66 -20.66 23.45
CA MET A 450 16.90 -19.72 22.65
C MET A 450 15.82 -18.99 23.45
N ALA A 451 15.25 -19.62 24.49
CA ALA A 451 14.28 -18.95 25.35
C ALA A 451 14.93 -17.83 26.17
N ARG A 452 16.09 -18.12 26.73
CA ARG A 452 16.90 -17.13 27.47
C ARG A 452 17.38 -16.01 26.56
N LEU A 453 17.89 -16.33 25.36
CA LEU A 453 18.32 -15.35 24.39
C LEU A 453 17.16 -14.39 24.03
N SER A 454 15.98 -14.95 23.75
CA SER A 454 14.80 -14.14 23.45
C SER A 454 14.34 -13.29 24.65
N CYS A 455 14.47 -13.81 25.88
CA CYS A 455 14.14 -13.05 27.07
C CYS A 455 15.06 -11.83 27.26
N GLU A 456 16.36 -12.00 27.07
CA GLU A 456 17.32 -10.88 27.19
C GLU A 456 17.10 -9.81 26.11
N ASP A 457 16.85 -10.24 24.87
CA ASP A 457 16.49 -9.33 23.77
C ASP A 457 15.22 -8.52 24.09
N TRP A 458 14.15 -9.17 24.57
CA TRP A 458 12.93 -8.49 24.98
C TRP A 458 13.14 -7.56 26.18
N LYS A 459 13.98 -7.90 27.14
CA LYS A 459 14.32 -7.00 28.26
C LYS A 459 14.98 -5.71 27.76
N GLU A 460 15.85 -5.81 26.78
CA GLU A 460 16.48 -4.64 26.17
C GLU A 460 15.45 -3.77 25.42
N ILE A 461 14.55 -4.41 24.65
CA ILE A 461 13.45 -3.74 23.97
C ILE A 461 12.56 -2.98 24.96
N PHE A 462 12.17 -3.62 26.08
CA PHE A 462 11.37 -2.97 27.13
C PHE A 462 12.10 -1.79 27.77
N ARG A 463 13.39 -1.95 28.08
CA ARG A 463 14.19 -0.86 28.61
C ARG A 463 14.24 0.35 27.67
N ASN A 464 14.52 0.11 26.38
CA ASN A 464 14.65 1.16 25.39
C ASN A 464 13.33 1.89 25.18
N LYS A 465 12.20 1.18 25.15
CA LYS A 465 10.86 1.78 25.03
C LYS A 465 10.49 2.61 26.25
N CYS A 466 10.83 2.18 27.45
CA CYS A 466 10.67 2.97 28.67
C CYS A 466 11.51 4.25 28.65
N LEU A 467 12.77 4.18 28.21
CA LEU A 467 13.64 5.36 28.06
C LEU A 467 13.08 6.32 26.98
N GLU A 468 12.55 5.80 25.89
CA GLU A 468 11.89 6.62 24.87
C GLU A 468 10.66 7.33 25.43
N ALA A 469 9.83 6.63 26.22
CA ALA A 469 8.67 7.23 26.88
C ALA A 469 9.03 8.36 27.84
N LEU A 470 10.19 8.34 28.46
CA LEU A 470 10.67 9.40 29.34
C LEU A 470 11.19 10.65 28.62
N LYS A 471 11.43 10.61 27.30
CA LYS A 471 11.89 11.76 26.50
C LYS A 471 10.78 12.78 26.18
N LEU A 472 9.71 12.79 26.95
CA LEU A 472 8.57 13.71 26.78
C LEU A 472 9.01 15.14 27.12
N LYS A 473 8.75 16.09 26.22
CA LYS A 473 9.00 17.52 26.45
C LYS A 473 7.81 18.23 27.12
N SER A 474 6.59 17.71 26.93
CA SER A 474 5.38 18.32 27.51
C SER A 474 5.33 18.19 29.02
N THR A 475 4.90 19.25 29.68
CA THR A 475 4.70 19.29 31.12
C THR A 475 3.24 19.08 31.53
N ASP A 476 2.30 19.08 30.59
CA ASP A 476 0.90 18.88 30.87
C ASP A 476 0.57 17.43 31.30
N MET A 477 -0.41 17.29 32.19
CA MET A 477 -0.76 16.00 32.76
C MET A 477 -1.46 15.08 31.77
N GLU A 478 -2.20 15.63 30.82
CA GLU A 478 -2.92 14.85 29.81
C GLU A 478 -1.95 14.11 28.89
N SER A 479 -0.97 14.82 28.31
CA SER A 479 0.09 14.21 27.48
C SER A 479 0.87 13.14 28.24
N ARG A 480 1.17 13.37 29.52
CA ARG A 480 1.85 12.39 30.39
C ARG A 480 1.00 11.14 30.59
N MET A 481 -0.28 11.31 30.88
CA MET A 481 -1.22 10.22 31.08
C MET A 481 -1.38 9.39 29.80
N LEU A 482 -1.58 10.04 28.65
CA LEU A 482 -1.71 9.37 27.35
C LEU A 482 -0.45 8.57 27.00
N ARG A 483 0.72 9.12 27.27
CA ARG A 483 2.00 8.41 27.06
C ARG A 483 2.12 7.18 27.95
N CYS A 484 1.69 7.25 29.20
CA CYS A 484 1.63 6.09 30.09
C CYS A 484 0.61 5.04 29.62
N MET A 485 -0.57 5.46 29.17
CA MET A 485 -1.59 4.57 28.60
C MET A 485 -1.06 3.86 27.34
N ARG A 486 -0.35 4.57 26.49
CA ARG A 486 0.30 4.04 25.30
C ARG A 486 1.40 3.03 25.64
N LEU A 487 2.25 3.34 26.62
CA LEU A 487 3.28 2.43 27.09
C LEU A 487 2.69 1.15 27.71
N ALA A 488 1.59 1.27 28.48
CA ALA A 488 0.87 0.14 29.03
C ALA A 488 0.29 -0.77 27.93
N ALA A 489 -0.35 -0.17 26.91
CA ALA A 489 -0.86 -0.90 25.75
C ALA A 489 0.26 -1.63 25.00
N TRP A 490 1.37 -0.94 24.74
CA TRP A 490 2.55 -1.52 24.09
C TRP A 490 3.16 -2.67 24.91
N ARG A 491 3.29 -2.53 26.22
CA ARG A 491 3.77 -3.59 27.11
C ARG A 491 2.93 -4.86 26.97
N ASP A 492 1.62 -4.72 27.05
CA ASP A 492 0.69 -5.86 27.04
C ASP A 492 0.72 -6.59 25.68
N ILE A 493 0.80 -5.83 24.57
CA ILE A 493 0.94 -6.37 23.22
C ILE A 493 2.29 -7.10 23.08
N SER A 494 3.38 -6.48 23.53
CA SER A 494 4.72 -7.02 23.42
C SER A 494 4.93 -8.26 24.29
N LEU A 495 4.31 -8.35 25.47
CA LEU A 495 4.32 -9.57 26.29
C LEU A 495 3.57 -10.73 25.62
N LYS A 496 2.44 -10.47 24.94
CA LYS A 496 1.74 -11.50 24.15
C LYS A 496 2.60 -11.98 22.98
N SER A 497 3.30 -11.06 22.31
CA SER A 497 4.21 -11.38 21.21
C SER A 497 5.41 -12.20 21.71
N ALA A 498 6.02 -11.79 22.82
CA ALA A 498 7.12 -12.52 23.44
C ALA A 498 6.72 -13.95 23.86
N ALA A 499 5.48 -14.14 24.33
CA ALA A 499 4.96 -15.47 24.68
C ALA A 499 4.86 -16.42 23.47
N THR A 500 4.72 -15.90 22.25
CA THR A 500 4.77 -16.71 21.03
C THR A 500 6.20 -17.11 20.67
N ALA A 501 7.18 -16.24 20.96
CA ALA A 501 8.59 -16.46 20.66
C ALA A 501 9.33 -17.28 21.72
N ILE A 502 8.89 -17.26 22.99
CA ILE A 502 9.53 -17.91 24.14
C ILE A 502 8.67 -19.10 24.57
N ASN A 503 9.13 -20.31 24.31
CA ASN A 503 8.42 -21.54 24.70
C ASN A 503 8.93 -22.05 26.07
N ASP A 504 8.94 -21.18 27.09
CA ASP A 504 9.30 -21.50 28.48
C ASP A 504 8.55 -20.60 29.46
N ASN A 505 7.65 -21.18 30.23
CA ASN A 505 6.80 -20.45 31.15
C ASN A 505 7.55 -19.78 32.32
N ALA A 506 8.68 -20.33 32.76
CA ALA A 506 9.48 -19.71 33.82
C ALA A 506 10.18 -18.45 33.31
N VAL A 507 10.74 -18.54 32.10
CA VAL A 507 11.38 -17.42 31.41
C VAL A 507 10.35 -16.32 31.09
N LEU A 508 9.13 -16.69 30.69
CA LEU A 508 8.05 -15.72 30.44
C LEU A 508 7.61 -14.98 31.70
N LYS A 509 7.52 -15.68 32.86
CA LYS A 509 7.22 -15.03 34.14
C LYS A 509 8.31 -14.05 34.54
N GLU A 510 9.57 -14.40 34.33
CA GLU A 510 10.70 -13.51 34.59
C GLU A 510 10.63 -12.25 33.73
N LEU A 511 10.38 -12.41 32.42
CA LEU A 511 10.22 -11.30 31.49
C LEU A 511 9.03 -10.40 31.85
N SER A 512 7.88 -10.99 32.19
CA SER A 512 6.70 -10.24 32.59
C SER A 512 6.94 -9.42 33.85
N ALA A 513 7.59 -10.03 34.86
CA ALA A 513 7.97 -9.31 36.09
C ALA A 513 8.95 -8.16 35.80
N TYR A 514 9.90 -8.36 34.90
CA TYR A 514 10.83 -7.32 34.48
C TYR A 514 10.08 -6.17 33.75
N ALA A 515 9.27 -6.48 32.74
CA ALA A 515 8.51 -5.50 31.97
C ALA A 515 7.61 -4.64 32.85
N ASN A 516 6.88 -5.27 33.78
CA ASN A 516 6.01 -4.56 34.72
C ASN A 516 6.82 -3.60 35.60
N ARG A 517 7.93 -4.06 36.23
CA ARG A 517 8.78 -3.15 37.05
C ARG A 517 9.31 -1.94 36.25
N GLN A 518 9.72 -2.14 34.98
CA GLN A 518 10.20 -1.04 34.14
C GLN A 518 9.11 -0.03 33.81
N THR A 519 7.93 -0.49 33.42
CA THR A 519 6.80 0.38 33.07
C THR A 519 6.21 1.06 34.29
N ASP A 520 6.08 0.34 35.43
CA ASP A 520 5.57 0.93 36.67
C ASP A 520 6.46 2.10 37.16
N ALA A 521 7.79 1.96 37.02
CA ALA A 521 8.72 3.06 37.32
C ALA A 521 8.44 4.30 36.45
N VAL A 522 8.16 4.13 35.15
CA VAL A 522 7.78 5.23 34.25
C VAL A 522 6.43 5.83 34.67
N PHE A 523 5.44 4.99 35.01
CA PHE A 523 4.11 5.46 35.43
C PHE A 523 4.19 6.29 36.70
N GLN A 524 4.97 5.87 37.69
CA GLN A 524 5.20 6.64 38.92
C GLN A 524 5.85 8.01 38.62
N LEU A 525 6.85 8.03 37.73
CA LEU A 525 7.56 9.28 37.36
C LEU A 525 6.69 10.27 36.58
N LEU A 526 5.87 9.78 35.66
CA LEU A 526 5.08 10.65 34.78
C LEU A 526 3.70 10.99 35.35
N CYS A 527 3.03 10.07 36.06
CA CYS A 527 1.61 10.19 36.44
C CYS A 527 1.36 9.95 37.92
N GLY A 528 2.37 9.52 38.70
CA GLY A 528 2.20 9.20 40.13
C GLY A 528 1.47 7.89 40.39
N GLY A 529 1.27 7.04 39.39
CA GLY A 529 0.58 5.73 39.50
C GLY A 529 0.22 5.14 38.17
N ASP A 530 -0.52 4.04 38.21
CA ASP A 530 -0.94 3.33 36.98
C ASP A 530 -1.90 4.17 36.13
N PRO A 531 -1.70 4.19 34.81
CA PRO A 531 -2.63 4.88 33.91
C PRO A 531 -3.96 4.12 33.83
N PRO A 532 -5.08 4.79 33.52
CA PRO A 532 -6.34 4.14 33.27
C PRO A 532 -6.23 3.17 32.08
N PRO A 533 -6.98 2.05 32.10
CA PRO A 533 -6.96 1.10 31.00
C PRO A 533 -7.54 1.75 29.73
N PHE A 534 -6.86 1.54 28.61
CA PHE A 534 -7.32 2.00 27.31
C PHE A 534 -8.30 0.97 26.72
N ARG A 535 -9.58 1.27 26.77
CA ARG A 535 -10.68 0.40 26.31
C ARG A 535 -11.67 1.18 25.48
N SER A 536 -12.30 0.52 24.51
CA SER A 536 -13.49 1.00 23.81
C SER A 536 -14.47 -0.13 23.58
N GLU A 537 -15.74 0.21 23.55
CA GLU A 537 -16.84 -0.68 23.15
C GLU A 537 -17.13 -0.58 21.64
N GLU A 538 -16.44 0.31 20.95
CA GLU A 538 -16.54 0.54 19.51
C GLU A 538 -15.59 -0.36 18.70
N HIS A 539 -15.90 -0.55 17.42
CA HIS A 539 -15.05 -1.27 16.45
C HIS A 539 -14.66 -2.69 16.90
N LYS A 540 -15.67 -3.48 17.33
CA LYS A 540 -15.49 -4.89 17.75
C LYS A 540 -15.43 -5.89 16.60
N GLU A 541 -15.59 -5.43 15.35
CA GLU A 541 -15.47 -6.24 14.15
C GLU A 541 -14.07 -6.82 14.02
N VAL A 542 -14.00 -8.09 13.63
CA VAL A 542 -12.77 -8.82 13.41
C VAL A 542 -12.61 -9.03 11.91
N VAL A 543 -11.46 -8.65 11.37
CA VAL A 543 -11.13 -8.80 9.95
C VAL A 543 -10.06 -9.86 9.77
N GLU A 544 -10.28 -10.77 8.82
CA GLU A 544 -9.32 -11.80 8.43
C GLU A 544 -8.91 -11.60 6.98
N ARG A 545 -7.62 -11.43 6.75
CA ARG A 545 -7.07 -11.33 5.41
C ARG A 545 -7.11 -12.68 4.71
N ILE A 546 -7.54 -12.70 3.46
CA ILE A 546 -7.51 -13.87 2.59
C ILE A 546 -6.38 -13.81 1.57
N MET A 547 -5.90 -12.61 1.26
CA MET A 547 -4.76 -12.40 0.39
C MET A 547 -3.51 -12.10 1.23
N PRO A 548 -2.41 -12.81 1.03
CA PRO A 548 -1.15 -12.52 1.68
C PRO A 548 -0.45 -11.31 1.03
N GLY A 549 0.41 -10.70 1.80
CA GLY A 549 1.26 -9.61 1.35
C GLY A 549 0.69 -8.23 1.58
N PRO A 550 1.50 -7.21 1.33
CA PRO A 550 1.04 -5.84 1.36
C PRO A 550 0.03 -5.63 0.25
N ILE A 551 -0.94 -4.78 0.50
CA ILE A 551 -1.90 -4.42 -0.53
C ILE A 551 -1.26 -3.39 -1.44
N GLY A 552 -0.93 -3.81 -2.66
CA GLY A 552 -0.54 -2.94 -3.75
C GLY A 552 -1.72 -2.55 -4.61
N LEU A 553 -1.48 -1.66 -5.55
CA LEU A 553 -2.53 -1.13 -6.42
C LEU A 553 -2.77 -1.95 -7.68
N GLY A 554 -1.98 -3.01 -7.91
CA GLY A 554 -2.07 -3.82 -9.12
C GLY A 554 -3.38 -4.58 -9.29
N THR A 555 -4.07 -4.86 -8.20
CA THR A 555 -5.31 -5.65 -8.16
C THR A 555 -6.53 -4.86 -7.71
N ILE A 556 -6.36 -3.62 -7.28
CA ILE A 556 -7.45 -2.76 -6.81
C ILE A 556 -7.93 -1.90 -7.98
N SER A 557 -9.24 -1.82 -8.17
CA SER A 557 -9.83 -0.90 -9.17
C SER A 557 -9.47 0.57 -8.85
N GLU A 558 -9.48 1.43 -9.86
CA GLU A 558 -9.27 2.88 -9.64
C GLU A 558 -10.21 3.44 -8.57
N GLU A 559 -11.45 2.98 -8.55
CA GLU A 559 -12.44 3.38 -7.54
C GLU A 559 -12.02 3.01 -6.11
N LEU A 560 -11.50 1.81 -5.91
CA LEU A 560 -11.02 1.37 -4.60
C LEU A 560 -9.70 2.06 -4.20
N ARG A 561 -8.89 2.45 -5.18
CA ARG A 561 -7.70 3.27 -4.97
C ARG A 561 -8.08 4.64 -4.41
N ASP A 562 -8.99 5.32 -5.08
CA ASP A 562 -9.45 6.65 -4.65
C ASP A 562 -10.06 6.60 -3.26
N LEU A 563 -10.85 5.55 -2.95
CA LEU A 563 -11.39 5.30 -1.62
C LEU A 563 -10.30 5.11 -0.56
N ALA A 564 -9.26 4.35 -0.90
CA ALA A 564 -8.14 4.14 0.00
C ALA A 564 -7.33 5.42 0.20
N GLU A 565 -7.09 6.20 -0.84
CA GLU A 565 -6.42 7.51 -0.76
C GLU A 565 -7.22 8.52 0.08
N GLU A 566 -8.54 8.53 -0.06
CA GLU A 566 -9.42 9.34 0.76
C GLU A 566 -9.39 8.90 2.24
N ALA A 567 -9.44 7.59 2.48
CA ALA A 567 -9.36 7.02 3.81
C ALA A 567 -8.04 7.33 4.51
N LEU A 568 -6.94 7.30 3.77
CA LEU A 568 -5.59 7.52 4.29
C LEU A 568 -5.22 9.00 4.39
N GLY A 569 -5.92 9.87 3.66
CA GLY A 569 -5.61 11.30 3.60
C GLY A 569 -4.34 11.65 2.82
N TYR A 570 -3.72 10.67 2.15
CA TYR A 570 -2.58 10.85 1.25
C TYR A 570 -2.71 9.95 0.03
N ARG A 571 -2.03 10.32 -1.06
CA ARG A 571 -2.03 9.51 -2.28
C ARG A 571 -1.19 8.27 -2.12
N ILE A 572 -1.78 7.14 -2.47
CA ILE A 572 -1.09 5.86 -2.49
C ILE A 572 -0.14 5.86 -3.68
N ASN A 573 1.13 5.71 -3.40
CA ASN A 573 2.10 5.42 -4.44
C ASN A 573 1.84 4.00 -4.96
N GLU A 574 1.84 3.81 -6.27
CA GLU A 574 1.57 2.52 -6.94
C GLU A 574 2.48 1.36 -6.52
N TYR A 575 3.54 1.68 -5.80
CA TYR A 575 4.54 0.75 -5.29
C TYR A 575 4.30 0.22 -3.89
N TRP A 576 3.53 0.96 -3.09
CA TRP A 576 3.62 0.79 -1.65
C TRP A 576 2.24 0.60 -1.05
N CYS A 577 2.21 -0.24 -0.04
CA CYS A 577 1.08 -0.55 0.81
C CYS A 577 0.28 0.68 1.26
N PHE A 578 -0.93 0.44 1.73
CA PHE A 578 -1.86 1.45 2.24
C PHE A 578 -1.33 2.32 3.40
N ASP A 579 -0.23 1.98 4.02
CA ASP A 579 0.39 2.80 5.06
C ASP A 579 1.91 2.85 4.94
N ASP A 580 2.52 3.84 5.58
CA ASP A 580 3.98 4.00 5.58
C ASP A 580 4.72 2.87 6.29
N SER A 581 4.01 2.05 7.07
CA SER A 581 4.59 0.94 7.81
C SER A 581 4.50 -0.40 7.09
N GLY A 582 3.69 -0.53 6.02
CA GLY A 582 3.55 -1.73 5.18
C GLY A 582 3.11 -3.01 5.90
N THR A 583 3.39 -3.08 7.18
CA THR A 583 3.12 -4.23 8.03
C THR A 583 1.89 -4.06 8.91
N ASN A 584 1.33 -2.87 9.00
CA ASN A 584 0.16 -2.61 9.85
C ASN A 584 -1.08 -3.36 9.39
N TYR A 585 -1.25 -3.52 8.07
CA TYR A 585 -2.30 -4.35 7.49
C TYR A 585 -2.22 -5.81 7.96
N TYR A 586 -1.02 -6.31 8.29
CA TYR A 586 -0.83 -7.69 8.73
C TYR A 586 -1.47 -7.98 10.08
N HIS A 587 -1.83 -6.96 10.85
CA HIS A 587 -2.58 -7.11 12.11
C HIS A 587 -4.04 -7.54 11.93
N PHE A 588 -4.61 -7.45 10.71
CA PHE A 588 -5.90 -8.06 10.39
C PHE A 588 -5.76 -9.58 10.27
N ASP A 589 -5.59 -10.24 11.40
CA ASP A 589 -5.21 -11.65 11.52
C ASP A 589 -6.39 -12.61 11.80
N GLY A 590 -7.62 -12.09 11.75
CA GLY A 590 -8.82 -12.84 12.08
C GLY A 590 -9.01 -13.13 13.58
N ARG A 591 -8.25 -12.44 14.44
CA ARG A 591 -8.29 -12.59 15.91
C ARG A 591 -8.45 -11.27 16.65
N LYS A 592 -7.84 -10.21 16.12
CA LYS A 592 -7.92 -8.86 16.69
C LYS A 592 -9.14 -8.13 16.13
N THR A 593 -9.81 -7.38 17.00
CA THR A 593 -10.81 -6.41 16.54
C THR A 593 -10.11 -5.23 15.84
N VAL A 594 -10.84 -4.48 15.03
CA VAL A 594 -10.34 -3.25 14.41
C VAL A 594 -9.80 -2.28 15.47
N PHE A 595 -10.47 -2.17 16.61
CA PHE A 595 -9.96 -1.40 17.75
C PHE A 595 -8.59 -1.92 18.25
N GLU A 596 -8.43 -3.24 18.39
CA GLU A 596 -7.15 -3.82 18.83
C GLU A 596 -6.04 -3.65 17.77
N VAL A 597 -6.38 -3.66 16.49
CA VAL A 597 -5.44 -3.33 15.40
C VAL A 597 -4.98 -1.88 15.53
N ALA A 598 -5.90 -0.93 15.55
CA ALA A 598 -5.60 0.50 15.70
C ALA A 598 -4.78 0.78 16.99
N LYS A 599 -5.17 0.16 18.11
CA LYS A 599 -4.43 0.25 19.37
C LYS A 599 -3.01 -0.31 19.26
N THR A 600 -2.83 -1.43 18.53
CA THR A 600 -1.51 -2.03 18.32
C THR A 600 -0.62 -1.08 17.53
N VAL A 601 -1.10 -0.54 16.43
CA VAL A 601 -0.33 0.38 15.59
C VAL A 601 0.01 1.65 16.35
N TRP A 602 -0.98 2.27 17.00
CA TRP A 602 -0.75 3.46 17.83
C TRP A 602 0.30 3.21 18.92
N ALA A 603 0.23 2.07 19.61
CA ALA A 603 1.18 1.74 20.68
C ALA A 603 2.61 1.49 20.17
N THR A 604 2.77 0.91 18.99
CA THR A 604 4.08 0.55 18.42
C THR A 604 4.79 1.70 17.73
N ARG A 605 4.09 2.71 17.22
CA ARG A 605 4.72 3.89 16.59
C ARG A 605 5.72 4.59 17.51
N PRO A 606 6.74 5.28 16.96
CA PRO A 606 7.62 6.15 17.74
C PRO A 606 6.82 7.21 18.51
N TYR A 607 7.30 7.60 19.66
CA TYR A 607 6.66 8.69 20.41
C TYR A 607 6.91 10.05 19.73
N GLY A 608 5.85 10.85 19.59
CA GLY A 608 5.93 12.24 19.17
C GLY A 608 6.40 13.17 20.29
N GLU A 609 6.55 14.44 19.97
CA GLU A 609 6.83 15.49 20.98
C GLU A 609 5.61 15.73 21.88
N GLU A 610 4.42 15.64 21.31
CA GLU A 610 3.13 15.76 22.00
C GLU A 610 2.29 14.51 21.74
N GLU A 611 1.58 14.05 22.75
CA GLU A 611 0.61 12.96 22.65
C GLU A 611 -0.80 13.55 22.80
N SER A 612 -1.71 13.12 21.93
CA SER A 612 -3.11 13.53 22.01
C SER A 612 -4.05 12.34 21.75
N LEU A 613 -5.21 12.36 22.39
CA LEU A 613 -6.25 11.36 22.15
C LEU A 613 -6.71 11.37 20.68
N LYS A 614 -6.70 12.54 20.06
CA LYS A 614 -7.02 12.72 18.64
C LYS A 614 -6.12 11.92 17.71
N LEU A 615 -4.85 11.70 18.06
CA LEU A 615 -3.95 10.82 17.28
C LEU A 615 -4.45 9.38 17.27
N PHE A 616 -4.95 8.88 18.40
CA PHE A 616 -5.53 7.55 18.46
C PHE A 616 -6.89 7.47 17.73
N GLU A 617 -7.73 8.48 17.90
CA GLU A 617 -9.02 8.56 17.18
C GLU A 617 -8.81 8.53 15.67
N ASN A 618 -7.81 9.25 15.16
CA ASN A 618 -7.44 9.22 13.74
C ASN A 618 -6.98 7.82 13.31
N GLU A 619 -6.16 7.14 14.12
CA GLU A 619 -5.76 5.76 13.84
C GLU A 619 -6.96 4.81 13.82
N LEU A 620 -7.85 4.92 14.80
CA LEU A 620 -9.02 4.06 14.88
C LEU A 620 -9.94 4.25 13.66
N GLU A 621 -10.15 5.50 13.26
CA GLU A 621 -10.90 5.82 12.06
C GLU A 621 -10.22 5.29 10.80
N LEU A 622 -8.91 5.49 10.67
CA LEU A 622 -8.11 4.98 9.57
C LEU A 622 -8.25 3.46 9.41
N TYR A 623 -8.06 2.69 10.49
CA TYR A 623 -8.12 1.24 10.42
C TYR A 623 -9.55 0.70 10.27
N SER A 624 -10.54 1.42 10.75
CA SER A 624 -11.95 1.10 10.46
C SER A 624 -12.24 1.23 8.96
N ARG A 625 -11.81 2.31 8.34
CA ARG A 625 -11.95 2.52 6.89
C ARG A 625 -11.12 1.53 6.07
N LEU A 626 -9.90 1.27 6.49
CA LEU A 626 -9.05 0.30 5.82
C LEU A 626 -9.67 -1.09 5.84
N ALA A 627 -10.25 -1.51 6.98
CA ALA A 627 -10.99 -2.75 7.08
C ALA A 627 -12.11 -2.86 6.04
N ASP A 628 -12.91 -1.81 5.91
CA ASP A 628 -13.98 -1.74 4.90
C ASP A 628 -13.46 -1.80 3.47
N VAL A 629 -12.39 -1.07 3.17
CA VAL A 629 -11.77 -1.05 1.83
C VAL A 629 -11.26 -2.43 1.45
N VAL A 630 -10.50 -3.10 2.32
CA VAL A 630 -9.92 -4.41 2.03
C VAL A 630 -10.97 -5.51 1.91
N VAL A 631 -12.06 -5.41 2.66
CA VAL A 631 -13.18 -6.34 2.54
C VAL A 631 -13.95 -6.09 1.23
N LYS A 632 -14.23 -4.86 0.86
CA LYS A 632 -14.84 -4.50 -0.43
C LYS A 632 -13.98 -4.94 -1.62
N ALA A 633 -12.67 -4.84 -1.50
CA ALA A 633 -11.72 -5.31 -2.51
C ALA A 633 -11.65 -6.85 -2.62
N GLY A 634 -12.27 -7.60 -1.71
CA GLY A 634 -12.18 -9.05 -1.67
C GLY A 634 -10.81 -9.56 -1.19
N LEU A 635 -10.02 -8.71 -0.54
CA LEU A 635 -8.69 -9.04 -0.01
C LEU A 635 -8.76 -9.57 1.43
N ALA A 636 -9.87 -9.31 2.11
CA ALA A 636 -10.17 -9.75 3.47
C ALA A 636 -11.65 -10.08 3.60
N VAL A 637 -12.01 -10.71 4.72
CA VAL A 637 -13.40 -10.97 5.11
C VAL A 637 -13.60 -10.55 6.55
N TYR A 638 -14.80 -10.10 6.89
CA TYR A 638 -15.19 -10.04 8.30
C TYR A 638 -15.36 -11.47 8.81
N LYS A 639 -14.59 -11.83 9.84
CA LYS A 639 -14.64 -13.15 10.43
C LYS A 639 -15.87 -13.27 11.33
N GLU A 640 -16.70 -14.28 11.01
CA GLU A 640 -17.89 -14.69 11.75
C GLU A 640 -18.46 -13.67 12.75
N ASN A 641 -19.32 -12.78 12.27
CA ASN A 641 -20.58 -12.69 12.96
C ASN A 641 -21.40 -13.91 12.51
N LYS A 642 -21.82 -14.78 13.45
CA LYS A 642 -23.03 -15.61 13.28
C LYS A 642 -24.04 -14.63 12.70
N GLY A 643 -24.51 -14.84 11.47
CA GLY A 643 -25.20 -13.82 10.67
C GLY A 643 -26.20 -13.05 11.51
N VAL A 644 -26.29 -11.76 11.30
CA VAL A 644 -27.14 -10.87 12.09
C VAL A 644 -28.53 -11.51 12.21
N SER A 645 -28.99 -11.76 13.41
CA SER A 645 -30.31 -12.32 13.59
C SER A 645 -31.37 -11.25 13.26
N LYS A 646 -32.49 -11.69 12.73
CA LYS A 646 -33.64 -10.84 12.42
C LYS A 646 -34.06 -9.97 13.63
N ALA A 647 -33.96 -10.54 14.85
CA ALA A 647 -34.27 -9.83 16.10
C ALA A 647 -33.30 -8.65 16.33
N VAL A 648 -32.02 -8.87 16.29
CA VAL A 648 -30.98 -7.82 16.46
C VAL A 648 -31.11 -6.73 15.40
N PHE A 649 -31.41 -7.10 14.17
CA PHE A 649 -31.62 -6.11 13.11
C PHE A 649 -32.85 -5.26 13.36
N LYS A 650 -33.97 -5.85 13.75
CA LYS A 650 -35.21 -5.12 14.09
C LYS A 650 -35.03 -4.19 15.29
N GLU A 651 -34.25 -4.60 16.32
CA GLU A 651 -33.88 -3.71 17.44
C GLU A 651 -33.10 -2.48 16.94
N ALA A 652 -32.13 -2.69 16.04
CA ALA A 652 -31.37 -1.59 15.46
C ALA A 652 -32.25 -0.65 14.60
N LEU A 653 -33.19 -1.20 13.82
CA LEU A 653 -34.16 -0.39 13.07
C LEU A 653 -35.07 0.42 14.00
N ALA A 654 -35.52 -0.17 15.10
CA ALA A 654 -36.33 0.52 16.12
C ALA A 654 -35.54 1.63 16.83
N ALA A 655 -34.25 1.41 17.11
CA ALA A 655 -33.35 2.43 17.68
C ALA A 655 -33.16 3.64 16.74
N LEU A 656 -33.24 3.42 15.42
CA LEU A 656 -33.24 4.48 14.41
C LEU A 656 -34.59 5.20 14.28
N GLY A 657 -35.63 4.75 15.02
CA GLY A 657 -36.96 5.33 14.95
C GLY A 657 -37.84 4.85 13.80
N LEU A 658 -37.51 3.70 13.19
CA LEU A 658 -38.37 3.06 12.18
C LEU A 658 -39.54 2.37 12.84
N LYS A 659 -40.73 2.51 12.22
CA LYS A 659 -41.98 1.95 12.74
C LYS A 659 -42.96 1.63 11.60
N SER A 660 -43.99 0.89 11.93
CA SER A 660 -45.08 0.60 10.99
C SER A 660 -45.75 1.89 10.46
N GLY A 661 -46.02 1.91 9.19
CA GLY A 661 -46.58 3.05 8.46
C GLY A 661 -45.55 4.03 7.89
N ASP A 662 -44.25 3.85 8.17
CA ASP A 662 -43.21 4.70 7.62
C ASP A 662 -43.04 4.48 6.10
N THR A 663 -42.65 5.54 5.40
CA THR A 663 -42.15 5.47 4.03
C THR A 663 -40.62 5.49 4.10
N VAL A 664 -39.97 4.41 3.65
CA VAL A 664 -38.51 4.22 3.84
C VAL A 664 -37.85 3.85 2.51
N MET A 665 -36.90 4.68 2.08
CA MET A 665 -35.99 4.35 0.99
C MET A 665 -34.74 3.69 1.57
N VAL A 666 -34.40 2.49 1.09
CA VAL A 666 -33.28 1.71 1.63
C VAL A 666 -32.16 1.59 0.59
N HIS A 667 -31.01 2.12 0.90
CA HIS A 667 -29.75 1.82 0.25
C HIS A 667 -29.02 0.73 1.03
N SER A 668 -28.41 -0.24 0.37
CA SER A 668 -27.95 -1.43 1.08
C SER A 668 -26.62 -2.01 0.60
N SER A 669 -25.84 -2.43 1.55
CA SER A 669 -24.66 -3.26 1.34
C SER A 669 -24.78 -4.55 2.16
N TYR A 670 -25.17 -5.65 1.50
CA TYR A 670 -25.35 -6.95 2.18
C TYR A 670 -24.06 -7.45 2.85
N LYS A 671 -22.92 -7.22 2.17
CA LYS A 671 -21.61 -7.65 2.70
C LYS A 671 -21.27 -7.03 4.04
N SER A 672 -21.81 -5.85 4.36
CA SER A 672 -21.57 -5.16 5.64
C SER A 672 -22.13 -5.92 6.84
N PHE A 673 -23.10 -6.82 6.65
CA PHE A 673 -23.64 -7.65 7.74
C PHE A 673 -22.71 -8.82 8.13
N GLY A 674 -21.81 -9.23 7.25
CA GLY A 674 -21.00 -10.45 7.45
C GLY A 674 -21.82 -11.75 7.41
N GLY A 675 -23.07 -11.66 6.96
CA GLY A 675 -24.08 -12.71 6.95
C GLY A 675 -25.37 -12.26 7.65
N PHE A 676 -26.50 -12.88 7.30
CA PHE A 676 -27.79 -12.56 7.90
C PHE A 676 -28.62 -13.83 7.99
N GLU A 677 -29.43 -13.94 9.05
CA GLU A 677 -30.39 -15.02 9.25
C GLU A 677 -31.31 -15.13 8.02
N ASN A 678 -31.37 -16.30 7.40
CA ASN A 678 -32.05 -16.57 6.13
C ASN A 678 -31.54 -15.77 4.91
N GLY A 679 -30.31 -15.24 4.99
CA GLY A 679 -29.68 -14.55 3.86
C GLY A 679 -30.37 -13.22 3.50
N VAL A 680 -30.29 -12.85 2.23
CA VAL A 680 -30.90 -11.60 1.71
C VAL A 680 -32.43 -11.58 1.89
N PRO A 681 -33.19 -12.68 1.65
CA PRO A 681 -34.61 -12.72 1.95
C PRO A 681 -34.94 -12.36 3.41
N GLY A 682 -34.14 -12.80 4.37
CA GLY A 682 -34.32 -12.47 5.79
C GLY A 682 -34.20 -10.96 6.07
N VAL A 683 -33.28 -10.24 5.38
CA VAL A 683 -33.17 -8.77 5.49
C VAL A 683 -34.43 -8.11 4.97
N ILE A 684 -34.94 -8.55 3.81
CA ILE A 684 -36.15 -7.99 3.17
C ILE A 684 -37.35 -8.22 4.06
N GLU A 685 -37.54 -9.45 4.58
CA GLU A 685 -38.63 -9.78 5.51
C GLU A 685 -38.61 -8.90 6.76
N ALA A 686 -37.44 -8.72 7.39
CA ALA A 686 -37.30 -7.89 8.57
C ALA A 686 -37.67 -6.43 8.30
N LEU A 687 -37.30 -5.89 7.15
CA LEU A 687 -37.70 -4.54 6.72
C LEU A 687 -39.20 -4.44 6.45
N GLN A 688 -39.80 -5.42 5.75
CA GLN A 688 -41.25 -5.48 5.49
C GLN A 688 -42.05 -5.58 6.79
N GLU A 689 -41.60 -6.41 7.74
CA GLU A 689 -42.23 -6.53 9.07
C GLU A 689 -42.11 -5.23 9.88
N THR A 690 -41.00 -4.50 9.76
CA THR A 690 -40.81 -3.23 10.49
C THR A 690 -41.70 -2.13 9.93
N VAL A 691 -41.73 -1.99 8.59
CA VAL A 691 -42.50 -0.95 7.89
C VAL A 691 -44.00 -1.27 7.85
N GLY A 692 -44.33 -2.55 7.81
CA GLY A 692 -45.71 -3.02 7.69
C GLY A 692 -46.39 -2.69 6.35
N ALA A 693 -47.46 -3.38 6.02
CA ALA A 693 -48.16 -3.21 4.73
C ALA A 693 -48.73 -1.78 4.50
N SER A 694 -49.08 -1.08 5.57
CA SER A 694 -49.61 0.30 5.53
C SER A 694 -48.52 1.34 5.24
N GLY A 695 -47.24 0.97 5.39
CA GLY A 695 -46.08 1.80 5.01
C GLY A 695 -45.64 1.58 3.58
N VAL A 696 -44.48 2.14 3.23
CA VAL A 696 -43.81 1.95 1.93
C VAL A 696 -42.37 1.58 2.18
N LEU A 697 -41.95 0.37 1.78
CA LEU A 697 -40.55 -0.02 1.69
C LEU A 697 -40.10 0.19 0.23
N ALA A 698 -39.09 1.02 0.00
CA ALA A 698 -38.60 1.33 -1.33
C ALA A 698 -37.09 1.07 -1.42
N MET A 699 -36.61 0.70 -2.62
CA MET A 699 -35.19 0.51 -2.91
C MET A 699 -34.87 1.03 -4.31
N PRO A 700 -33.68 1.64 -4.53
CA PRO A 700 -33.21 1.97 -5.87
C PRO A 700 -33.11 0.69 -6.72
N ALA A 701 -33.52 0.79 -7.97
CA ALA A 701 -33.47 -0.32 -8.93
C ALA A 701 -32.86 0.15 -10.27
N PHE A 702 -31.70 0.81 -10.18
CA PHE A 702 -31.06 1.48 -11.31
C PHE A 702 -30.57 0.49 -12.37
N THR A 703 -30.50 0.99 -13.61
CA THR A 703 -30.04 0.24 -14.77
C THR A 703 -29.15 1.12 -15.65
N ASP A 704 -28.20 0.51 -16.35
CA ASP A 704 -27.31 1.17 -17.31
C ASP A 704 -27.86 1.11 -18.75
N CYS A 705 -29.17 1.08 -18.94
CA CYS A 705 -29.81 1.00 -20.26
C CYS A 705 -29.38 2.06 -21.26
N CYS A 706 -28.70 3.11 -20.80
CA CYS A 706 -28.33 4.28 -21.60
C CYS A 706 -26.81 4.56 -21.63
N ASP A 707 -25.98 3.78 -20.96
CA ASP A 707 -24.54 3.98 -20.94
C ASP A 707 -23.85 3.22 -22.09
N GLY A 708 -23.16 3.95 -22.96
CA GLY A 708 -22.18 3.40 -23.88
C GLY A 708 -22.66 2.89 -25.24
N GLY A 709 -23.85 3.28 -25.71
CA GLY A 709 -24.25 3.04 -27.11
C GLY A 709 -24.67 1.62 -27.49
N THR A 710 -24.87 0.73 -26.54
CA THR A 710 -25.64 -0.50 -26.74
C THR A 710 -27.04 -0.27 -26.17
N ALA A 711 -27.98 0.05 -27.04
CA ALA A 711 -29.39 0.23 -26.71
C ALA A 711 -29.94 -1.05 -26.07
N GLY A 712 -29.96 -1.09 -24.75
CA GLY A 712 -30.69 -2.10 -24.00
C GLY A 712 -32.16 -1.66 -23.92
N VAL A 713 -33.07 -2.53 -24.34
CA VAL A 713 -34.51 -2.29 -24.15
C VAL A 713 -34.78 -2.32 -22.63
N TYR A 714 -35.30 -1.23 -22.07
CA TYR A 714 -35.75 -1.27 -20.68
C TYR A 714 -37.09 -1.99 -20.58
N ASP A 715 -37.08 -3.13 -19.95
CA ASP A 715 -38.29 -3.84 -19.53
C ASP A 715 -38.44 -3.73 -18.02
N LYS A 716 -39.53 -3.05 -17.59
CA LYS A 716 -39.85 -2.82 -16.18
C LYS A 716 -39.88 -4.11 -15.34
N ALA A 717 -40.27 -5.23 -15.90
CA ALA A 717 -40.34 -6.52 -15.23
C ALA A 717 -39.05 -7.31 -15.33
N ALA A 718 -38.44 -7.33 -16.51
CA ALA A 718 -37.33 -8.25 -16.83
C ALA A 718 -35.94 -7.64 -16.62
N THR A 719 -35.75 -6.32 -16.85
CA THR A 719 -34.41 -5.72 -16.73
C THR A 719 -33.88 -5.81 -15.30
N PRO A 720 -32.75 -6.48 -15.06
CA PRO A 720 -32.19 -6.62 -13.72
C PRO A 720 -31.71 -5.27 -13.17
N VAL A 721 -31.56 -5.21 -11.86
CA VAL A 721 -30.89 -4.10 -11.17
C VAL A 721 -29.39 -4.24 -11.40
N GLU A 722 -28.70 -3.14 -11.69
CA GLU A 722 -27.26 -3.16 -11.89
C GLU A 722 -26.50 -3.66 -10.66
N SER A 723 -25.42 -4.41 -10.93
CA SER A 723 -24.66 -5.12 -9.89
C SER A 723 -24.06 -4.18 -8.84
N TRP A 724 -23.73 -2.94 -9.21
CA TRP A 724 -23.21 -1.91 -8.31
C TRP A 724 -24.26 -1.34 -7.36
N VAL A 725 -25.56 -1.46 -7.65
CA VAL A 725 -26.65 -1.09 -6.72
C VAL A 725 -26.75 -2.12 -5.59
N GLY A 726 -26.44 -3.38 -5.88
CA GLY A 726 -26.32 -4.44 -4.90
C GLY A 726 -27.36 -5.55 -5.01
N ILE A 727 -27.09 -6.65 -4.30
CA ILE A 727 -27.91 -7.88 -4.36
C ILE A 727 -29.28 -7.74 -3.69
N ILE A 728 -29.39 -6.93 -2.61
CA ILE A 728 -30.68 -6.76 -1.89
C ILE A 728 -31.73 -6.11 -2.79
N PRO A 729 -31.47 -5.00 -3.51
CA PRO A 729 -32.44 -4.41 -4.44
C PRO A 729 -32.88 -5.36 -5.56
N GLU A 730 -31.97 -6.21 -6.09
CA GLU A 730 -32.33 -7.15 -7.15
C GLU A 730 -33.27 -8.26 -6.63
N ILE A 731 -33.00 -8.83 -5.44
CA ILE A 731 -33.89 -9.83 -4.84
C ILE A 731 -35.22 -9.16 -4.38
N PHE A 732 -35.17 -7.93 -3.90
CA PHE A 732 -36.35 -7.17 -3.54
C PHE A 732 -37.26 -6.94 -4.77
N ARG A 733 -36.69 -6.59 -5.93
CA ARG A 733 -37.42 -6.43 -7.19
C ARG A 733 -38.21 -7.69 -7.56
N GLN A 734 -37.67 -8.87 -7.24
CA GLN A 734 -38.30 -10.17 -7.53
C GLN A 734 -39.27 -10.65 -6.43
N THR A 735 -39.35 -9.92 -5.31
CA THR A 735 -40.19 -10.30 -4.17
C THR A 735 -41.69 -10.06 -4.51
N PRO A 736 -42.57 -11.01 -4.15
CA PRO A 736 -43.99 -10.86 -4.41
C PRO A 736 -44.57 -9.56 -3.82
N GLY A 737 -45.41 -8.85 -4.60
CA GLY A 737 -46.02 -7.60 -4.20
C GLY A 737 -45.18 -6.34 -4.38
N VAL A 738 -43.94 -6.49 -4.82
CA VAL A 738 -43.07 -5.38 -5.20
C VAL A 738 -43.47 -4.85 -6.59
N VAL A 739 -43.59 -3.55 -6.72
CA VAL A 739 -43.79 -2.85 -7.98
C VAL A 739 -42.61 -1.95 -8.30
N ARG A 740 -42.31 -1.71 -9.59
CA ARG A 740 -41.20 -0.89 -10.06
C ARG A 740 -41.69 0.31 -10.86
N SER A 741 -41.03 1.45 -10.72
CA SER A 741 -41.33 2.64 -11.53
C SER A 741 -40.96 2.46 -13.02
N ALA A 742 -41.48 3.33 -13.89
CA ALA A 742 -41.21 3.25 -15.33
C ALA A 742 -39.91 3.92 -15.75
N HIS A 743 -39.17 4.58 -14.84
CA HIS A 743 -37.95 5.32 -15.19
C HIS A 743 -36.84 4.38 -15.68
N PRO A 744 -36.30 4.57 -16.89
CA PRO A 744 -35.41 3.59 -17.52
C PRO A 744 -34.03 3.46 -16.81
N THR A 745 -33.50 4.53 -16.23
CA THR A 745 -32.17 4.52 -15.58
C THR A 745 -32.27 4.60 -14.05
N HIS A 746 -33.16 5.45 -13.51
CA HIS A 746 -33.29 5.72 -12.08
C HIS A 746 -34.60 5.13 -11.52
N SER A 747 -34.96 3.91 -11.95
CA SER A 747 -36.15 3.25 -11.44
C SER A 747 -36.04 2.94 -9.95
N VAL A 748 -37.18 2.90 -9.28
CA VAL A 748 -37.31 2.55 -7.86
C VAL A 748 -38.31 1.39 -7.76
N CYS A 749 -37.95 0.37 -6.95
CA CYS A 749 -38.88 -0.68 -6.52
C CYS A 749 -39.53 -0.29 -5.21
N ALA A 750 -40.80 -0.60 -5.02
CA ALA A 750 -41.50 -0.34 -3.76
C ALA A 750 -42.49 -1.47 -3.43
N TRP A 751 -42.71 -1.68 -2.13
CA TRP A 751 -43.65 -2.62 -1.56
C TRP A 751 -44.51 -1.91 -0.51
N GLY A 752 -45.78 -2.32 -0.38
CA GLY A 752 -46.76 -1.81 0.56
C GLY A 752 -48.03 -1.32 -0.19
N GLU A 753 -49.10 -1.09 0.56
CA GLU A 753 -50.40 -0.69 -0.02
C GLU A 753 -50.35 0.62 -0.82
N LYS A 754 -49.44 1.52 -0.45
CA LYS A 754 -49.24 2.81 -1.13
C LYS A 754 -48.06 2.83 -2.12
N ALA A 755 -47.46 1.66 -2.43
CA ALA A 755 -46.30 1.60 -3.30
C ALA A 755 -46.56 2.20 -4.70
N GLY A 756 -47.74 1.94 -5.28
CA GLY A 756 -48.12 2.49 -6.58
C GLY A 756 -48.22 4.01 -6.57
N GLU A 757 -48.81 4.59 -5.54
CA GLU A 757 -48.92 6.03 -5.33
C GLU A 757 -47.56 6.67 -5.12
N PHE A 758 -46.70 6.04 -4.29
CA PHE A 758 -45.33 6.49 -4.03
C PHE A 758 -44.48 6.54 -5.30
N LEU A 759 -44.62 5.58 -6.22
CA LEU A 759 -43.85 5.50 -7.47
C LEU A 759 -44.40 6.35 -8.61
N SER A 760 -45.63 6.90 -8.49
CA SER A 760 -46.23 7.71 -9.55
C SER A 760 -45.47 9.03 -9.71
N GLN A 761 -45.33 9.49 -10.96
CA GLN A 761 -44.78 10.79 -11.32
C GLN A 761 -45.32 11.23 -12.70
N GLN A 762 -45.40 12.53 -12.94
CA GLN A 762 -45.97 13.07 -14.19
C GLN A 762 -45.01 12.90 -15.36
N ASP A 763 -43.68 13.10 -15.12
CA ASP A 763 -42.66 12.88 -16.12
C ASP A 763 -41.85 11.63 -15.76
N PRO A 764 -42.07 10.50 -16.46
CA PRO A 764 -41.34 9.27 -16.20
C PRO A 764 -39.85 9.29 -16.62
N TYR A 765 -39.42 10.35 -17.31
CA TYR A 765 -38.05 10.53 -17.78
C TYR A 765 -37.28 11.63 -17.00
N ASP A 766 -37.88 12.18 -15.96
CA ASP A 766 -37.19 13.09 -15.04
C ASP A 766 -36.70 12.31 -13.81
N CYS A 767 -35.37 12.19 -13.62
CA CYS A 767 -34.76 11.43 -12.51
C CYS A 767 -35.26 11.93 -11.14
N PHE A 768 -35.53 13.23 -10.98
CA PHE A 768 -35.88 13.86 -9.70
C PHE A 768 -37.12 14.77 -9.82
N ALA A 769 -38.12 14.30 -10.55
CA ALA A 769 -39.36 15.00 -10.75
C ALA A 769 -39.97 15.49 -9.40
N PRO A 770 -40.51 16.71 -9.34
CA PRO A 770 -41.03 17.31 -8.12
C PRO A 770 -42.26 16.59 -7.52
N ASP A 771 -42.87 15.71 -8.28
CA ASP A 771 -43.96 14.82 -7.86
C ASP A 771 -43.55 13.34 -7.79
N GLY A 772 -42.25 13.04 -7.96
CA GLY A 772 -41.69 11.69 -7.97
C GLY A 772 -41.35 11.14 -6.57
N PRO A 773 -40.82 9.89 -6.54
CA PRO A 773 -40.51 9.20 -5.27
C PRO A 773 -39.57 9.96 -4.35
N TRP A 774 -38.55 10.62 -4.93
CA TRP A 774 -37.54 11.36 -4.17
C TRP A 774 -38.14 12.60 -3.49
N ALA A 775 -39.06 13.32 -4.17
CA ALA A 775 -39.75 14.46 -3.59
C ALA A 775 -40.67 14.05 -2.43
N ARG A 776 -41.37 12.90 -2.56
CA ARG A 776 -42.20 12.36 -1.47
C ARG A 776 -41.37 11.97 -0.22
N LEU A 777 -40.11 11.52 -0.41
CA LEU A 777 -39.20 11.31 0.73
C LEU A 777 -38.87 12.63 1.44
N ALA A 778 -38.65 13.71 0.67
CA ALA A 778 -38.42 15.04 1.24
C ALA A 778 -39.63 15.59 2.01
N ASP A 779 -40.85 15.16 1.66
CA ASP A 779 -42.09 15.59 2.35
C ASP A 779 -42.35 14.86 3.67
N GLY A 780 -41.70 13.70 3.94
CA GLY A 780 -41.90 12.98 5.19
C GLY A 780 -41.47 11.52 5.21
N GLY A 781 -40.70 11.10 4.25
CA GLY A 781 -40.05 9.75 4.25
C GLY A 781 -38.75 9.70 4.99
N LYS A 782 -38.25 8.49 5.19
CA LYS A 782 -36.91 8.18 5.77
C LYS A 782 -35.98 7.64 4.71
N ILE A 783 -34.68 7.95 4.84
CA ILE A 783 -33.62 7.39 4.01
C ILE A 783 -32.73 6.56 4.92
N LEU A 784 -32.78 5.24 4.71
CA LEU A 784 -32.05 4.24 5.50
C LEU A 784 -30.90 3.66 4.69
N PHE A 785 -29.72 3.62 5.28
CA PHE A 785 -28.52 2.97 4.76
C PHE A 785 -28.19 1.76 5.59
N LEU A 786 -28.06 0.61 4.95
CA LEU A 786 -27.61 -0.64 5.57
C LEU A 786 -26.13 -0.84 5.29
N GLY A 787 -25.31 -0.67 6.31
CA GLY A 787 -23.85 -0.77 6.17
C GLY A 787 -23.25 0.41 5.38
N GLU A 788 -22.23 0.13 4.58
CA GLU A 788 -21.48 1.15 3.81
C GLU A 788 -22.21 1.68 2.56
N ALA A 789 -23.51 1.52 2.51
CA ALA A 789 -24.32 2.06 1.40
C ALA A 789 -24.48 3.59 1.43
N VAL A 790 -23.95 4.28 2.47
CA VAL A 790 -24.04 5.75 2.61
C VAL A 790 -23.44 6.47 1.40
N GLY A 791 -22.40 5.88 0.78
CA GLY A 791 -21.79 6.39 -0.44
C GLY A 791 -22.72 6.43 -1.66
N GLY A 792 -23.79 5.63 -1.65
CA GLY A 792 -24.81 5.61 -2.73
C GLY A 792 -26.03 6.47 -2.45
N ASN A 793 -25.91 7.58 -1.73
CA ASN A 793 -27.05 8.41 -1.33
C ASN A 793 -27.62 9.23 -2.50
N THR A 794 -28.42 8.60 -3.35
CA THR A 794 -29.07 9.23 -4.50
C THR A 794 -29.97 10.42 -4.12
N PHE A 795 -30.46 10.46 -2.89
CA PHE A 795 -31.25 11.60 -2.41
C PHE A 795 -30.47 12.92 -2.41
N LEU A 796 -29.15 12.86 -2.28
CA LEU A 796 -28.30 14.05 -2.40
C LEU A 796 -28.31 14.61 -3.83
N HIS A 797 -28.38 13.76 -4.86
CA HIS A 797 -28.53 14.20 -6.24
C HIS A 797 -29.92 14.85 -6.50
N ALA A 798 -30.95 14.36 -5.83
CA ALA A 798 -32.23 15.05 -5.83
C ALA A 798 -32.11 16.46 -5.21
N CYS A 799 -31.39 16.59 -4.11
CA CYS A 799 -31.10 17.90 -3.49
C CYS A 799 -30.23 18.80 -4.41
N GLU A 800 -29.25 18.25 -5.13
CA GLU A 800 -28.50 19.00 -6.15
C GLU A 800 -29.43 19.53 -7.25
N CYS A 801 -30.32 18.67 -7.76
CA CYS A 801 -31.31 19.07 -8.75
C CYS A 801 -32.18 20.25 -8.24
N TRP A 802 -32.70 20.15 -7.04
CA TRP A 802 -33.63 21.13 -6.51
C TRP A 802 -32.98 22.43 -6.04
N TYR A 803 -31.73 22.43 -5.65
CA TYR A 803 -31.07 23.57 -4.98
C TYR A 803 -29.85 24.13 -5.70
N ASN A 804 -29.21 23.37 -6.60
CA ASN A 804 -27.95 23.73 -7.27
C ASN A 804 -28.03 23.79 -8.80
N SER A 805 -29.01 23.11 -9.42
CA SER A 805 -29.32 23.17 -10.88
C SER A 805 -28.15 22.88 -11.85
N TYR A 806 -27.25 21.99 -11.51
CA TYR A 806 -26.16 21.63 -12.43
C TYR A 806 -26.24 20.19 -13.00
N LEU A 807 -27.39 19.55 -12.90
CA LEU A 807 -27.65 18.24 -13.52
C LEU A 807 -27.85 18.35 -15.02
N GLU A 808 -27.45 17.36 -15.76
CA GLU A 808 -27.50 17.29 -17.22
C GLU A 808 -28.76 16.57 -17.68
N SER A 809 -28.98 16.61 -19.00
CA SER A 809 -29.95 15.77 -19.70
C SER A 809 -29.20 14.87 -20.67
N ILE A 810 -29.64 13.62 -20.79
CA ILE A 810 -29.06 12.64 -21.72
C ILE A 810 -30.13 12.12 -22.66
N GLU A 811 -29.74 11.77 -23.88
CA GLU A 811 -30.62 11.11 -24.85
C GLU A 811 -30.47 9.59 -24.69
N ALA A 812 -31.58 8.90 -24.59
CA ALA A 812 -31.66 7.46 -24.41
C ALA A 812 -32.69 6.81 -25.32
N GLU A 813 -32.44 5.59 -25.77
CA GLU A 813 -33.44 4.80 -26.50
C GLU A 813 -34.24 3.96 -25.50
N VAL A 814 -35.54 4.21 -25.41
CA VAL A 814 -36.47 3.46 -24.56
C VAL A 814 -37.57 2.91 -25.42
N ASP A 815 -37.77 1.59 -25.43
CA ASP A 815 -38.79 0.90 -26.24
C ASP A 815 -38.78 1.30 -27.74
N GLY A 816 -37.55 1.43 -28.29
CA GLY A 816 -37.36 1.83 -29.69
C GLY A 816 -37.63 3.30 -29.99
N ARG A 817 -37.71 4.17 -28.98
CA ARG A 817 -37.89 5.62 -29.13
C ARG A 817 -36.77 6.36 -28.40
N MET A 818 -36.23 7.37 -29.07
CA MET A 818 -35.33 8.33 -28.44
C MET A 818 -36.14 9.23 -27.48
N VAL A 819 -35.69 9.26 -26.20
CA VAL A 819 -36.26 10.08 -25.16
C VAL A 819 -35.16 10.89 -24.47
N THR A 820 -35.49 12.09 -24.04
CA THR A 820 -34.57 12.90 -23.23
C THR A 820 -34.82 12.59 -21.75
N ILE A 821 -33.80 12.06 -21.07
CA ILE A 821 -33.82 11.89 -19.62
C ILE A 821 -33.28 13.16 -18.99
N SER A 822 -34.11 13.87 -18.27
CA SER A 822 -33.75 15.13 -17.60
C SER A 822 -33.29 14.90 -16.16
N ASN A 823 -32.59 15.91 -15.64
CA ASN A 823 -32.03 15.88 -14.29
C ASN A 823 -31.16 14.63 -14.01
N TYR A 824 -30.47 14.14 -15.05
CA TYR A 824 -29.58 13.02 -14.93
C TYR A 824 -28.37 13.42 -14.08
N PRO A 825 -28.02 12.70 -12.99
CA PRO A 825 -26.87 13.03 -12.17
C PRO A 825 -25.61 12.63 -12.93
N GLY A 826 -25.20 13.51 -13.85
CA GLY A 826 -24.19 13.21 -14.86
C GLY A 826 -22.79 13.14 -14.31
N GLY A 827 -22.02 12.31 -14.92
CA GLY A 827 -20.66 12.47 -15.38
C GLY A 827 -19.54 12.20 -14.42
N CYS A 828 -19.56 12.52 -13.18
CA CYS A 828 -18.48 12.14 -12.30
C CYS A 828 -18.88 10.95 -11.43
N ARG A 829 -18.55 9.73 -11.89
CA ARG A 829 -18.65 8.53 -11.03
C ARG A 829 -17.82 8.68 -9.75
N GLY A 830 -16.84 9.57 -9.72
CA GLY A 830 -16.08 9.96 -8.53
C GLY A 830 -16.79 10.97 -7.62
N GLY A 831 -17.90 11.59 -8.01
CA GLY A 831 -18.79 12.33 -7.11
C GLY A 831 -19.35 11.46 -5.99
N TRP A 832 -19.38 10.14 -6.20
CA TRP A 832 -19.77 9.15 -5.21
C TRP A 832 -18.85 9.13 -3.99
N TYR A 833 -17.57 9.46 -4.10
CA TYR A 833 -16.59 9.48 -3.01
C TYR A 833 -16.82 10.61 -2.01
N ASN A 834 -17.49 11.69 -2.44
CA ASN A 834 -17.90 12.75 -1.52
C ASN A 834 -19.13 12.38 -0.70
N LEU A 835 -19.72 11.20 -0.91
CA LEU A 835 -20.91 10.73 -0.21
C LEU A 835 -20.64 9.86 1.04
N TRP A 836 -19.40 9.82 1.52
CA TRP A 836 -18.99 9.02 2.67
C TRP A 836 -19.20 9.75 3.99
N ARG A 837 -19.16 8.97 5.10
CA ARG A 837 -19.36 9.43 6.48
C ARG A 837 -18.40 10.54 6.92
N ASN A 838 -17.26 10.68 6.27
CA ASN A 838 -16.29 11.72 6.55
C ASN A 838 -16.19 12.79 5.46
N ALA A 839 -17.07 12.70 4.47
CA ALA A 839 -17.20 13.77 3.50
C ALA A 839 -17.58 15.08 4.20
N PRO A 840 -17.10 16.23 3.72
CA PRO A 840 -17.37 17.51 4.36
C PRO A 840 -18.85 17.78 4.62
N TYR A 841 -19.73 17.37 3.70
CA TYR A 841 -21.17 17.50 3.90
C TYR A 841 -21.67 16.61 5.05
N PHE A 842 -21.19 15.37 5.17
CA PHE A 842 -21.65 14.43 6.18
C PHE A 842 -21.23 14.87 7.59
N LEU A 843 -20.03 15.42 7.72
CA LEU A 843 -19.56 16.02 8.98
C LEU A 843 -20.46 17.18 9.40
N LYS A 844 -20.84 18.06 8.45
CA LYS A 844 -21.82 19.12 8.72
C LYS A 844 -23.18 18.58 9.15
N LEU A 845 -23.66 17.49 8.51
CA LEU A 845 -24.93 16.85 8.92
C LEU A 845 -24.85 16.27 10.34
N ARG A 846 -23.70 15.72 10.72
CA ARG A 846 -23.44 15.29 12.11
C ARG A 846 -23.44 16.45 13.10
N GLU A 847 -22.76 17.54 12.79
CA GLU A 847 -22.77 18.76 13.60
C GLU A 847 -24.19 19.34 13.76
N MET A 848 -25.02 19.22 12.74
CA MET A 848 -26.43 19.62 12.79
C MET A 848 -27.32 18.64 13.58
N GLY A 849 -26.79 17.49 14.00
CA GLY A 849 -27.49 16.48 14.82
C GLY A 849 -28.58 15.69 14.10
N ILE A 850 -28.57 15.65 12.74
CA ILE A 850 -29.59 14.94 11.97
C ILE A 850 -29.21 13.53 11.56
N VAL A 851 -27.98 13.11 11.80
CA VAL A 851 -27.49 11.75 11.51
C VAL A 851 -27.88 10.83 12.67
N ARG A 852 -28.67 9.79 12.38
CA ARG A 852 -29.02 8.74 13.34
C ARG A 852 -28.31 7.47 12.95
N GLU A 853 -27.60 6.86 13.89
CA GLU A 853 -26.83 5.63 13.64
C GLU A 853 -27.16 4.56 14.67
N ALA A 854 -27.20 3.30 14.22
CA ALA A 854 -27.37 2.11 15.05
C ALA A 854 -26.54 0.98 14.44
N ARG A 855 -26.26 -0.08 15.22
CA ARG A 855 -25.51 -1.25 14.75
C ARG A 855 -26.37 -2.51 14.73
N ALA A 856 -26.19 -3.30 13.67
CA ALA A 856 -26.69 -4.65 13.57
C ALA A 856 -25.55 -5.58 13.21
N GLY A 857 -24.95 -6.22 14.21
CA GLY A 857 -23.70 -6.96 14.04
C GLY A 857 -22.56 -6.02 13.62
N ALA A 858 -21.85 -6.36 12.53
CA ALA A 858 -20.80 -5.52 11.95
C ALA A 858 -21.36 -4.30 11.20
N ALA A 859 -22.60 -4.39 10.70
CA ALA A 859 -23.19 -3.32 9.90
C ALA A 859 -23.55 -2.10 10.75
N VAL A 860 -23.09 -0.93 10.33
CA VAL A 860 -23.57 0.36 10.84
C VAL A 860 -24.75 0.78 9.97
N LEU A 861 -25.89 0.99 10.60
CA LEU A 861 -27.10 1.48 9.95
C LEU A 861 -27.16 3.00 10.14
N THR A 862 -27.44 3.75 9.08
CA THR A 862 -27.60 5.20 9.14
C THR A 862 -28.97 5.59 8.64
N CYS A 863 -29.66 6.47 9.34
CA CYS A 863 -31.01 6.91 8.97
C CYS A 863 -31.13 8.43 9.02
N PHE A 864 -31.79 8.99 8.02
CA PHE A 864 -32.16 10.40 7.95
C PHE A 864 -33.68 10.55 7.82
N GLU A 865 -34.22 11.58 8.41
CA GLU A 865 -35.54 12.08 8.04
C GLU A 865 -35.40 12.89 6.74
N GLY A 866 -36.13 12.54 5.68
CA GLY A 866 -35.95 13.15 4.37
C GLY A 866 -36.16 14.66 4.36
N ARG A 867 -37.13 15.16 5.13
CA ARG A 867 -37.37 16.60 5.29
C ARG A 867 -36.20 17.33 5.96
N GLU A 868 -35.64 16.73 7.01
CA GLU A 868 -34.49 17.31 7.73
C GLU A 868 -33.26 17.32 6.82
N LEU A 869 -32.99 16.21 6.12
CA LEU A 869 -31.85 16.10 5.20
C LEU A 869 -31.97 17.10 4.04
N ALA A 870 -33.17 17.23 3.41
CA ALA A 870 -33.39 18.20 2.32
C ALA A 870 -33.17 19.64 2.80
N ALA A 871 -33.70 20.00 3.98
CA ALA A 871 -33.53 21.33 4.54
C ALA A 871 -32.05 21.62 4.87
N ALA A 872 -31.32 20.66 5.48
CA ALA A 872 -29.92 20.78 5.80
C ALA A 872 -29.06 20.94 4.54
N MET A 873 -29.31 20.12 3.51
CA MET A 873 -28.55 20.21 2.25
C MET A 873 -28.82 21.56 1.55
N LYS A 874 -30.01 22.08 1.61
CA LYS A 874 -30.32 23.43 1.09
C LYS A 874 -29.44 24.51 1.74
N GLU A 875 -29.26 24.46 3.05
CA GLU A 875 -28.42 25.41 3.77
C GLU A 875 -26.91 25.17 3.51
N ILE A 876 -26.50 23.91 3.40
CA ILE A 876 -25.13 23.53 3.07
C ILE A 876 -24.75 24.02 1.67
N PHE A 877 -25.62 23.83 0.67
CA PHE A 877 -25.39 24.29 -0.71
C PHE A 877 -25.35 25.81 -0.84
N LYS A 878 -26.08 26.55 -0.02
CA LYS A 878 -25.95 28.02 0.03
C LYS A 878 -24.56 28.48 0.48
N GLN A 879 -23.91 27.71 1.36
CA GLN A 879 -22.57 28.03 1.88
C GLN A 879 -21.46 27.51 0.97
N ASP A 880 -21.62 26.33 0.40
CA ASP A 880 -20.67 25.66 -0.49
C ASP A 880 -21.43 24.85 -1.55
N PRO A 881 -21.75 25.48 -2.71
CA PRO A 881 -22.45 24.80 -3.79
C PRO A 881 -21.66 23.63 -4.40
N ALA A 882 -20.34 23.58 -4.19
CA ALA A 882 -19.45 22.57 -4.74
C ALA A 882 -19.11 21.44 -3.73
N ILE A 883 -19.77 21.39 -2.60
CA ILE A 883 -19.43 20.48 -1.48
C ILE A 883 -19.48 18.99 -1.86
N LEU A 884 -20.28 18.61 -2.84
CA LEU A 884 -20.37 17.24 -3.36
C LEU A 884 -19.39 16.96 -4.50
N LEU A 885 -18.62 17.95 -4.96
CA LEU A 885 -17.70 17.84 -6.08
C LEU A 885 -16.26 17.62 -5.57
N HIS A 886 -15.46 16.85 -6.29
CA HIS A 886 -14.04 16.71 -6.00
C HIS A 886 -13.33 18.06 -5.94
N LYS A 887 -12.49 18.28 -4.95
CA LYS A 887 -11.76 19.55 -4.77
C LYS A 887 -10.76 19.84 -5.87
N SER A 888 -10.12 18.80 -6.47
CA SER A 888 -9.15 18.95 -7.55
C SER A 888 -9.02 17.67 -8.39
N GLY A 889 -8.54 17.79 -9.63
CA GLY A 889 -8.10 16.67 -10.47
C GLY A 889 -9.19 15.99 -11.31
N CYS A 890 -10.45 16.16 -11.01
CA CYS A 890 -11.54 15.57 -11.78
C CYS A 890 -12.02 16.52 -12.89
N ARG A 891 -11.97 16.06 -14.13
CA ARG A 891 -12.38 16.82 -15.32
C ARG A 891 -13.87 17.15 -15.32
N GLU A 892 -14.70 16.20 -14.94
CA GLU A 892 -16.15 16.35 -14.88
C GLU A 892 -16.54 17.31 -13.75
N CYS A 893 -15.97 17.15 -12.55
CA CYS A 893 -16.23 18.09 -11.47
C CYS A 893 -15.74 19.51 -11.78
N ALA A 894 -14.69 19.68 -12.59
CA ALA A 894 -14.25 20.98 -13.06
C ALA A 894 -15.28 21.63 -14.00
N LYS A 895 -15.93 20.84 -14.88
CA LYS A 895 -17.03 21.27 -15.76
C LYS A 895 -18.20 21.78 -14.91
N PHE A 896 -18.63 21.00 -13.89
CA PHE A 896 -19.72 21.40 -13.01
C PHE A 896 -19.37 22.62 -12.16
N ARG A 897 -18.16 22.73 -11.64
CA ARG A 897 -17.72 23.94 -10.90
C ARG A 897 -17.78 25.20 -11.74
N SER A 898 -17.52 25.10 -13.05
CA SER A 898 -17.60 26.27 -13.95
C SER A 898 -19.06 26.74 -14.16
N GLN A 899 -20.05 25.92 -13.83
CA GLN A 899 -21.48 26.23 -13.93
C GLN A 899 -22.05 26.78 -12.63
N ILE A 900 -21.35 26.58 -11.50
CA ILE A 900 -21.76 27.16 -10.22
C ILE A 900 -21.51 28.68 -10.27
N LYS A 901 -22.54 29.45 -10.11
CA LYS A 901 -22.47 30.92 -10.10
C LYS A 901 -22.10 31.49 -8.74
#